data_c28fea1d76fef0dcf0005e69aa3d5435
#
_entry.id   c28fea1d76fef0dcf0005e69aa3d5435
#
_cell.length_a   1.000
_cell.length_b   1.000
_cell.length_c   1.000
_cell.angle_alpha   90.00
_cell.angle_beta   90.00
_cell.angle_gamma   90.00
#
_symmetry.space_group_name_H-M   'P 1'
#
loop_
_entity.id
_entity.type
_entity.pdbx_description
1 polymer ?
#
loop_
_entity_poly.entity_id
_entity_poly.type
_entity_poly.pdbx_seq_one_letter_code
_entity_poly.pdbx_strand_id
1 'polypeptide(L)'
;MLVGGSGFGKTTLAEQWAPRDGRSLGWFRAHRSAADVAVVARGLSTAAAVSVAGAGRRMLERLTVTEDPEREAILLAEMLVEDLQDWPDEGWIAIDDYQHLAVSAASEAFVQTIVQQTPVRMLLASRVRPSWVSARSILDGKVLEIPQAALAMGAEEIEEVLEGARTELTAGLLALAGGWPAVVGLAGMAPDAPYPDADRPETLYEFFAEELYRGLDPTVQTGLAVLAAMPLVDRELAETILGPERAARVCDEALSLGILEEREDRLELHPLVRSFFEARNPRDPIETSTAFPHAWAYYKARRELDAAFDLAEKLGDPDDVDRVMVDSMEELLHGARLSTLESWVDRAIARVGESAAVLLAQGEVALRQGRHLTSQAIAERILRSAPGGQRLRFRTYLLGGKAAHIGSREHEALELYAHAERVSVTDVQRRLARWGQLTASAALELEVAHDLLSELEVSTAKGLDPTESIRTADKRLALGLRFGRVSSLPEAKRVAELLPSVSDPFVRCSFRSTFSCALNLAAEYSAALEVARGMIADATEFRVEFARSYGELMRAAALAGLRRFSEAHDALAESFAQAVRCTDSFAQQGVYAGRVRALLHEGRVSEACALEPPDLSESLPGMRGEVWTSRGLALACMGRVEEALELAEMSETSTRAIEPRMLVCCIRAVAASKTRDVRLTSALRDLVSIGFESGAVDFVVTAYRASPDLLVPLFRDPQTAERVGYVIARASDNEFAESMGVNTLEAVDPVSTLSAREREVYELICQGLTNAEIAAQLFISVGTVKVHVHHVFDKVGIRSRTALVLNAASRRNQATTAATDEDSNTSPSEG
;
A
#
# COMPACT_ATOMS: atom_id res chain seq x y z
N MET A 1 28.22 -13.95 18.94
CA MET A 1 27.32 -14.91 18.27
C MET A 1 27.55 -16.28 18.87
N LEU A 2 26.49 -16.97 19.29
CA LEU A 2 26.51 -18.31 19.88
C LEU A 2 26.02 -19.29 18.81
N VAL A 3 26.87 -20.25 18.40
CA VAL A 3 26.52 -21.22 17.34
C VAL A 3 26.67 -22.63 17.86
N GLY A 4 25.58 -23.40 17.81
CA GLY A 4 25.57 -24.78 18.26
C GLY A 4 24.21 -25.43 18.13
N GLY A 5 24.18 -26.75 18.23
CA GLY A 5 22.97 -27.56 18.15
C GLY A 5 21.91 -27.19 19.21
N SER A 6 20.76 -27.86 19.15
CA SER A 6 19.73 -27.71 20.17
C SER A 6 20.25 -28.19 21.54
N GLY A 7 19.82 -27.52 22.61
CA GLY A 7 20.18 -27.94 23.99
C GLY A 7 21.61 -27.62 24.41
N PHE A 8 22.38 -26.83 23.65
CA PHE A 8 23.72 -26.36 24.06
C PHE A 8 23.70 -25.09 24.90
N GLY A 9 22.60 -24.74 25.51
CA GLY A 9 22.51 -23.65 26.48
C GLY A 9 22.67 -22.22 25.92
N LYS A 10 22.54 -22.02 24.59
CA LYS A 10 22.74 -20.71 23.94
C LYS A 10 21.87 -19.62 24.52
N THR A 11 20.59 -19.88 24.63
CA THR A 11 19.60 -18.95 25.19
C THR A 11 19.89 -18.68 26.65
N THR A 12 20.10 -19.72 27.46
CA THR A 12 20.45 -19.62 28.86
C THR A 12 21.72 -18.80 29.11
N LEU A 13 22.78 -19.04 28.32
CA LEU A 13 24.03 -18.28 28.42
C LEU A 13 23.78 -16.79 28.06
N ALA A 14 23.01 -16.51 27.03
CA ALA A 14 22.69 -15.15 26.61
C ALA A 14 21.94 -14.41 27.71
N GLU A 15 20.96 -15.04 28.34
CA GLU A 15 20.17 -14.47 29.44
C GLU A 15 20.98 -14.28 30.72
N GLN A 16 21.82 -15.21 31.09
CA GLN A 16 22.71 -15.08 32.26
C GLN A 16 23.77 -13.99 32.07
N TRP A 17 24.15 -13.72 30.82
CA TRP A 17 25.14 -12.68 30.50
C TRP A 17 24.52 -11.27 30.54
N ALA A 18 23.27 -11.13 30.13
CA ALA A 18 22.59 -9.85 29.95
C ALA A 18 22.47 -8.96 31.22
N PRO A 19 22.07 -9.49 32.41
CA PRO A 19 21.85 -8.66 33.60
C PRO A 19 23.15 -8.15 34.22
N ARG A 20 24.32 -8.65 33.81
CA ARG A 20 25.60 -8.25 34.38
C ARG A 20 26.02 -6.89 33.83
N ASP A 21 26.43 -5.98 34.68
CA ASP A 21 27.00 -4.69 34.34
C ASP A 21 26.02 -3.58 33.82
N GLY A 22 24.74 -3.60 34.20
CA GLY A 22 23.79 -2.52 33.88
C GLY A 22 23.44 -2.37 32.39
N ARG A 23 23.65 -3.43 31.60
CA ARG A 23 23.33 -3.46 30.16
C ARG A 23 21.82 -3.44 29.91
N SER A 24 21.41 -2.66 28.90
CA SER A 24 20.05 -2.68 28.35
C SER A 24 20.00 -3.71 27.24
N LEU A 25 19.21 -4.76 27.37
CA LEU A 25 19.07 -5.82 26.37
C LEU A 25 17.64 -5.87 25.86
N GLY A 26 17.46 -5.50 24.56
CA GLY A 26 16.23 -5.80 23.84
C GLY A 26 16.28 -7.23 23.28
N TRP A 27 15.21 -7.99 23.44
CA TRP A 27 15.15 -9.41 23.07
C TRP A 27 14.16 -9.64 21.93
N PHE A 28 14.61 -10.31 20.87
CA PHE A 28 13.75 -10.80 19.80
C PHE A 28 13.96 -12.30 19.63
N ARG A 29 12.92 -13.08 19.94
CA ARG A 29 12.93 -14.52 19.69
C ARG A 29 12.31 -14.80 18.34
N ALA A 30 13.12 -15.30 17.44
CA ALA A 30 12.69 -15.65 16.11
C ALA A 30 11.94 -17.00 16.13
N HIS A 31 10.86 -17.06 15.36
CA HIS A 31 10.09 -18.27 15.10
C HIS A 31 9.92 -18.48 13.59
N ARG A 32 9.24 -19.55 13.17
CA ARG A 32 9.16 -19.89 11.73
C ARG A 32 8.68 -18.72 10.84
N SER A 33 7.77 -17.88 11.33
CA SER A 33 7.31 -16.71 10.59
C SER A 33 8.36 -15.58 10.51
N ALA A 34 9.49 -15.65 11.21
CA ALA A 34 10.60 -14.71 11.04
C ALA A 34 11.37 -14.89 9.71
N ALA A 35 10.94 -15.82 8.85
CA ALA A 35 11.28 -15.80 7.43
C ALA A 35 10.67 -14.58 6.72
N ASP A 36 9.58 -14.00 7.24
CA ASP A 36 8.92 -12.81 6.75
C ASP A 36 9.57 -11.54 7.34
N VAL A 37 10.01 -10.64 6.46
CA VAL A 37 10.65 -9.37 6.84
C VAL A 37 9.76 -8.52 7.74
N ALA A 38 8.43 -8.56 7.55
CA ALA A 38 7.51 -7.81 8.39
C ALA A 38 7.53 -8.26 9.85
N VAL A 39 7.75 -9.55 10.09
CA VAL A 39 7.89 -10.10 11.45
C VAL A 39 9.21 -9.67 12.08
N VAL A 40 10.31 -9.78 11.31
CA VAL A 40 11.64 -9.34 11.75
C VAL A 40 11.65 -7.85 12.09
N ALA A 41 11.09 -7.02 11.20
CA ALA A 41 11.03 -5.57 11.38
C ALA A 41 10.28 -5.18 12.66
N ARG A 42 9.14 -5.80 12.94
CA ARG A 42 8.36 -5.56 14.18
C ARG A 42 9.10 -6.05 15.41
N GLY A 43 9.66 -7.26 15.33
CA GLY A 43 10.41 -7.84 16.45
C GLY A 43 11.63 -7.00 16.82
N LEU A 44 12.41 -6.57 15.82
CA LEU A 44 13.59 -5.73 16.06
C LEU A 44 13.23 -4.30 16.50
N SER A 45 12.13 -3.71 15.98
CA SER A 45 11.63 -2.42 16.48
C SER A 45 11.26 -2.51 17.96
N THR A 46 10.57 -3.59 18.37
CA THR A 46 10.20 -3.83 19.77
C THR A 46 11.45 -4.01 20.65
N ALA A 47 12.40 -4.82 20.21
CA ALA A 47 13.66 -5.01 20.93
C ALA A 47 14.47 -3.71 21.02
N ALA A 48 14.55 -2.94 19.95
CA ALA A 48 15.26 -1.66 19.92
C ALA A 48 14.61 -0.60 20.83
N ALA A 49 13.30 -0.63 21.00
CA ALA A 49 12.55 0.30 21.83
C ALA A 49 12.92 0.24 23.32
N VAL A 50 13.54 -0.86 23.78
CA VAL A 50 14.09 -1.00 25.14
C VAL A 50 15.20 0.01 25.39
N SER A 51 16.03 0.30 24.39
CA SER A 51 17.16 1.24 24.48
C SER A 51 16.85 2.61 23.86
N VAL A 52 16.04 2.66 22.79
CA VAL A 52 15.69 3.88 22.04
C VAL A 52 14.17 3.97 21.91
N ALA A 53 13.54 4.79 22.73
CA ALA A 53 12.09 4.95 22.75
C ALA A 53 11.54 5.38 21.36
N GLY A 54 10.63 4.61 20.81
CA GLY A 54 10.02 4.87 19.51
C GLY A 54 10.85 4.46 18.29
N ALA A 55 11.93 3.70 18.47
CA ALA A 55 12.73 3.16 17.38
C ALA A 55 11.85 2.34 16.43
N GLY A 56 12.01 2.56 15.13
CA GLY A 56 11.30 1.86 14.07
C GLY A 56 9.86 2.36 13.82
N ARG A 57 9.41 3.44 14.47
CA ARG A 57 8.03 3.95 14.26
C ARG A 57 7.77 4.27 12.78
N ARG A 58 8.65 4.99 12.11
CA ARG A 58 8.53 5.33 10.68
C ARG A 58 8.56 4.07 9.80
N MET A 59 9.45 3.15 10.11
CA MET A 59 9.51 1.84 9.45
C MET A 59 8.22 1.05 9.63
N LEU A 60 7.64 1.03 10.85
CA LEU A 60 6.38 0.34 11.12
C LEU A 60 5.20 1.00 10.41
N GLU A 61 5.14 2.33 10.35
CA GLU A 61 4.17 3.08 9.55
C GLU A 61 4.30 2.70 8.07
N ARG A 62 5.52 2.64 7.54
CA ARG A 62 5.82 2.18 6.20
C ARG A 62 5.36 0.74 5.98
N LEU A 63 5.69 -0.15 6.90
CA LEU A 63 5.35 -1.57 6.83
C LEU A 63 3.85 -1.83 6.74
N THR A 64 2.99 -0.96 7.29
CA THR A 64 1.52 -1.11 7.21
C THR A 64 0.99 -0.93 5.79
N VAL A 65 1.76 -0.28 4.93
CA VAL A 65 1.38 0.10 3.57
C VAL A 65 2.22 -0.60 2.49
N THR A 66 3.27 -1.32 2.89
CA THR A 66 4.14 -2.09 2.00
C THR A 66 3.47 -3.42 1.62
N GLU A 67 3.33 -3.69 0.32
CA GLU A 67 2.73 -4.95 -0.19
C GLU A 67 3.74 -6.10 -0.28
N ASP A 68 5.04 -5.79 -0.40
CA ASP A 68 6.11 -6.78 -0.49
C ASP A 68 7.30 -6.37 0.38
N PRO A 69 7.22 -6.60 1.71
CA PRO A 69 8.28 -6.28 2.65
C PRO A 69 9.63 -6.94 2.31
N GLU A 70 9.61 -8.10 1.65
CA GLU A 70 10.83 -8.85 1.34
C GLU A 70 11.69 -8.13 0.31
N ARG A 71 11.09 -7.56 -0.71
CA ARG A 71 11.84 -6.77 -1.68
C ARG A 71 12.31 -5.43 -1.13
N GLU A 72 11.56 -4.88 -0.17
CA GLU A 72 11.90 -3.63 0.49
C GLU A 72 12.71 -3.83 1.75
N ALA A 73 13.18 -5.04 2.01
CA ALA A 73 13.90 -5.39 3.23
C ALA A 73 15.04 -4.42 3.56
N ILE A 74 15.84 -4.06 2.57
CA ILE A 74 16.96 -3.10 2.75
C ILE A 74 16.43 -1.71 3.06
N LEU A 75 15.41 -1.22 2.34
CA LEU A 75 14.82 0.10 2.59
C LEU A 75 14.18 0.20 3.99
N LEU A 76 13.45 -0.84 4.39
CA LEU A 76 12.87 -0.92 5.72
C LEU A 76 13.96 -0.95 6.80
N ALA A 77 15.05 -1.68 6.55
CA ALA A 77 16.21 -1.69 7.44
C ALA A 77 16.88 -0.32 7.54
N GLU A 78 17.06 0.39 6.40
CA GLU A 78 17.64 1.74 6.37
C GLU A 78 16.79 2.74 7.16
N MET A 79 15.47 2.64 7.13
CA MET A 79 14.59 3.46 7.96
C MET A 79 14.78 3.20 9.46
N LEU A 80 14.99 1.94 9.85
CA LEU A 80 15.33 1.60 11.23
C LEU A 80 16.76 2.06 11.60
N VAL A 81 17.70 1.94 10.67
CA VAL A 81 19.09 2.42 10.81
C VAL A 81 19.12 3.91 11.19
N GLU A 82 18.28 4.75 10.57
CA GLU A 82 18.20 6.17 10.92
C GLU A 82 17.87 6.40 12.40
N ASP A 83 16.95 5.59 12.96
CA ASP A 83 16.53 5.70 14.36
C ASP A 83 17.61 5.12 15.32
N LEU A 84 18.53 4.30 14.83
CA LEU A 84 19.55 3.59 15.63
C LEU A 84 20.95 4.22 15.55
N GLN A 85 21.13 5.39 14.91
CA GLN A 85 22.42 6.05 14.79
C GLN A 85 22.99 6.50 16.16
N ASP A 86 22.13 6.96 17.06
CA ASP A 86 22.49 7.39 18.40
C ASP A 86 22.31 6.26 19.44
N TRP A 87 22.69 5.02 19.08
CA TRP A 87 22.55 3.85 19.93
C TRP A 87 23.42 3.96 21.17
N PRO A 88 22.88 3.71 22.38
CA PRO A 88 23.65 3.80 23.62
C PRO A 88 24.72 2.71 23.71
N ASP A 89 25.90 3.06 24.25
CA ASP A 89 27.04 2.14 24.37
C ASP A 89 26.75 0.87 25.18
N GLU A 90 25.80 0.95 26.11
CA GLU A 90 25.38 -0.16 26.97
C GLU A 90 24.21 -0.94 26.39
N GLY A 91 23.66 -0.50 25.24
CA GLY A 91 22.53 -1.12 24.57
C GLY A 91 22.94 -2.36 23.76
N TRP A 92 22.11 -3.41 23.84
CA TRP A 92 22.26 -4.61 23.07
C TRP A 92 20.92 -5.07 22.51
N ILE A 93 20.93 -5.74 21.35
CA ILE A 93 19.80 -6.48 20.83
C ILE A 93 20.20 -7.96 20.74
N ALA A 94 19.44 -8.82 21.39
CA ALA A 94 19.55 -10.26 21.24
C ALA A 94 18.54 -10.78 20.21
N ILE A 95 18.99 -11.62 19.29
CA ILE A 95 18.13 -12.40 18.42
C ILE A 95 18.36 -13.87 18.74
N ASP A 96 17.35 -14.48 19.33
CA ASP A 96 17.36 -15.92 19.63
C ASP A 96 16.72 -16.72 18.51
N ASP A 97 17.13 -17.96 18.34
CA ASP A 97 16.68 -18.86 17.27
C ASP A 97 16.84 -18.28 15.85
N TYR A 98 17.93 -17.56 15.62
CA TYR A 98 18.24 -16.88 14.36
C TYR A 98 18.14 -17.78 13.11
N GLN A 99 18.27 -19.11 13.24
CA GLN A 99 18.08 -20.05 12.12
C GLN A 99 16.75 -19.91 11.40
N HIS A 100 15.73 -19.32 12.04
CA HIS A 100 14.44 -19.07 11.41
C HIS A 100 14.47 -17.88 10.45
N LEU A 101 15.38 -16.92 10.65
CA LEU A 101 15.63 -15.84 9.69
C LEU A 101 16.51 -16.33 8.54
N ALA A 102 17.46 -17.23 8.82
CA ALA A 102 18.45 -17.70 7.86
C ALA A 102 17.87 -18.45 6.65
N VAL A 103 16.58 -18.80 6.67
CA VAL A 103 15.88 -19.40 5.54
C VAL A 103 15.42 -18.36 4.50
N SER A 104 15.39 -17.06 4.86
CA SER A 104 14.99 -15.94 4.00
C SER A 104 16.18 -15.02 3.75
N ALA A 105 16.59 -14.90 2.49
CA ALA A 105 17.66 -13.98 2.10
C ALA A 105 17.30 -12.51 2.39
N ALA A 106 16.02 -12.15 2.30
CA ALA A 106 15.52 -10.82 2.58
C ALA A 106 15.58 -10.50 4.08
N SER A 107 15.17 -11.43 4.94
CA SER A 107 15.26 -11.28 6.41
C SER A 107 16.73 -11.21 6.88
N GLU A 108 17.61 -12.00 6.28
CA GLU A 108 19.06 -11.89 6.55
C GLU A 108 19.64 -10.56 6.08
N ALA A 109 19.25 -10.07 4.88
CA ALA A 109 19.68 -8.76 4.38
C ALA A 109 19.20 -7.61 5.27
N PHE A 110 17.99 -7.70 5.82
CA PHE A 110 17.46 -6.73 6.78
C PHE A 110 18.38 -6.63 8.02
N VAL A 111 18.67 -7.75 8.67
CA VAL A 111 19.55 -7.78 9.86
C VAL A 111 20.98 -7.35 9.50
N GLN A 112 21.51 -7.83 8.37
CA GLN A 112 22.83 -7.45 7.90
C GLN A 112 22.98 -5.95 7.71
N THR A 113 21.97 -5.28 7.13
CA THR A 113 21.97 -3.83 6.92
C THR A 113 22.08 -3.08 8.25
N ILE A 114 21.32 -3.49 9.26
CA ILE A 114 21.39 -2.88 10.59
C ILE A 114 22.77 -3.09 11.21
N VAL A 115 23.31 -4.31 11.19
CA VAL A 115 24.64 -4.62 11.75
C VAL A 115 25.75 -3.83 11.07
N GLN A 116 25.65 -3.61 9.76
CA GLN A 116 26.70 -2.93 8.99
C GLN A 116 26.64 -1.40 9.08
N GLN A 117 25.45 -0.83 9.28
CA GLN A 117 25.23 0.62 9.16
C GLN A 117 24.95 1.31 10.49
N THR A 118 24.89 0.57 11.61
CA THR A 118 24.65 1.13 12.95
C THR A 118 25.72 0.74 13.95
N PRO A 119 25.87 1.47 15.06
CA PRO A 119 26.69 1.09 16.21
C PRO A 119 26.05 0.02 17.10
N VAL A 120 24.89 -0.54 16.74
CA VAL A 120 24.14 -1.49 17.55
C VAL A 120 24.97 -2.75 17.79
N ARG A 121 25.06 -3.15 19.05
CA ARG A 121 25.69 -4.42 19.44
C ARG A 121 24.66 -5.52 19.43
N MET A 122 24.91 -6.58 18.67
CA MET A 122 23.99 -7.71 18.57
C MET A 122 24.53 -8.98 19.15
N LEU A 123 23.66 -9.69 19.87
CA LEU A 123 23.89 -11.05 20.34
C LEU A 123 23.00 -12.01 19.52
N LEU A 124 23.61 -12.90 18.74
CA LEU A 124 22.86 -13.88 17.95
C LEU A 124 23.02 -15.26 18.55
N ALA A 125 21.92 -15.95 18.85
CA ALA A 125 21.90 -17.36 19.21
C ALA A 125 21.30 -18.16 18.03
N SER A 126 22.03 -19.13 17.48
CA SER A 126 21.63 -19.84 16.27
C SER A 126 22.13 -21.26 16.23
N ARG A 127 21.44 -22.11 15.45
CA ARG A 127 21.94 -23.45 15.10
C ARG A 127 22.86 -23.42 13.88
N VAL A 128 22.74 -22.40 13.07
CA VAL A 128 23.53 -22.21 11.84
C VAL A 128 24.19 -20.84 11.86
N ARG A 129 25.31 -20.71 11.17
CA ARG A 129 25.97 -19.43 11.00
C ARG A 129 25.18 -18.59 9.97
N PRO A 130 24.86 -17.30 10.24
CA PRO A 130 24.27 -16.40 9.25
C PRO A 130 25.10 -16.33 7.97
N SER A 131 24.45 -16.25 6.80
CA SER A 131 25.15 -16.29 5.50
C SER A 131 26.09 -15.10 5.29
N TRP A 132 25.79 -13.95 5.90
CA TRP A 132 26.57 -12.72 5.81
C TRP A 132 27.79 -12.70 6.76
N VAL A 133 27.92 -13.67 7.69
CA VAL A 133 29.08 -13.78 8.56
C VAL A 133 30.21 -14.52 7.86
N SER A 134 31.21 -13.75 7.44
CA SER A 134 32.40 -14.30 6.77
C SER A 134 33.55 -14.63 7.74
N ALA A 135 34.44 -15.53 7.34
CA ALA A 135 35.67 -15.79 8.09
C ALA A 135 36.48 -14.50 8.32
N ARG A 136 36.43 -13.56 7.37
CA ARG A 136 37.13 -12.29 7.48
C ARG A 136 36.54 -11.41 8.60
N SER A 137 35.21 -11.36 8.73
CA SER A 137 34.55 -10.57 9.80
C SER A 137 34.91 -11.10 11.20
N ILE A 138 35.15 -12.41 11.32
CA ILE A 138 35.62 -13.01 12.57
C ILE A 138 37.11 -12.68 12.83
N LEU A 139 37.97 -12.80 11.81
CA LEU A 139 39.40 -12.47 11.93
C LEU A 139 39.62 -10.97 12.18
N ASP A 140 38.81 -10.09 11.60
CA ASP A 140 38.88 -8.65 11.80
C ASP A 140 38.32 -8.23 13.20
N GLY A 141 37.86 -9.18 14.02
CA GLY A 141 37.31 -8.94 15.36
C GLY A 141 35.92 -8.22 15.36
N LYS A 142 35.26 -8.12 14.20
CA LYS A 142 33.93 -7.55 14.09
C LYS A 142 32.83 -8.48 14.61
N VAL A 143 33.09 -9.80 14.54
CA VAL A 143 32.20 -10.84 15.04
C VAL A 143 32.98 -11.74 15.98
N LEU A 144 32.51 -11.87 17.22
CA LEU A 144 32.97 -12.90 18.14
C LEU A 144 32.05 -14.11 17.99
N GLU A 145 32.61 -15.24 17.57
CA GLU A 145 31.88 -16.51 17.49
C GLU A 145 32.27 -17.42 18.66
N ILE A 146 31.25 -17.88 19.39
CA ILE A 146 31.37 -18.92 20.42
C ILE A 146 30.76 -20.20 19.81
N PRO A 147 31.62 -21.14 19.39
CA PRO A 147 31.15 -22.36 18.72
C PRO A 147 30.64 -23.39 19.73
N GLN A 148 29.94 -24.42 19.24
CA GLN A 148 29.38 -25.51 20.04
C GLN A 148 30.36 -26.13 21.03
N ALA A 149 31.61 -26.34 20.62
CA ALA A 149 32.62 -26.90 21.50
C ALA A 149 32.95 -26.05 22.73
N ALA A 150 32.78 -24.73 22.63
CA ALA A 150 32.95 -23.80 23.75
C ALA A 150 31.69 -23.66 24.61
N LEU A 151 30.53 -24.15 24.13
CA LEU A 151 29.27 -24.20 24.86
C LEU A 151 29.07 -25.53 25.61
N ALA A 152 29.88 -26.52 25.34
CA ALA A 152 29.89 -27.81 26.01
C ALA A 152 30.37 -27.64 27.45
N MET A 153 29.68 -28.25 28.41
CA MET A 153 30.09 -28.24 29.85
C MET A 153 31.34 -29.05 30.09
N GLY A 154 32.27 -28.46 30.85
CA GLY A 154 33.43 -29.14 31.38
C GLY A 154 33.08 -30.03 32.58
N ALA A 155 34.09 -30.82 33.06
CA ALA A 155 33.90 -31.73 34.18
C ALA A 155 33.46 -30.99 35.47
N GLU A 156 34.06 -29.85 35.76
CA GLU A 156 33.73 -29.01 36.92
C GLU A 156 32.29 -28.47 36.86
N GLU A 157 31.84 -27.98 35.68
CA GLU A 157 30.49 -27.50 35.46
C GLU A 157 29.44 -28.64 35.58
N ILE A 158 29.76 -29.82 35.07
CA ILE A 158 28.91 -31.02 35.22
C ILE A 158 28.77 -31.41 36.70
N GLU A 159 29.87 -31.40 37.48
CA GLU A 159 29.85 -31.69 38.90
C GLU A 159 29.03 -30.70 39.68
N GLU A 160 29.09 -29.44 39.33
CA GLU A 160 28.27 -28.36 39.93
C GLU A 160 26.78 -28.60 39.67
N VAL A 161 26.39 -28.91 38.43
CA VAL A 161 24.99 -29.19 38.05
C VAL A 161 24.44 -30.41 38.72
N LEU A 162 25.25 -31.43 38.91
CA LEU A 162 24.90 -32.69 39.56
C LEU A 162 24.98 -32.62 41.10
N GLU A 163 25.27 -31.44 41.70
CA GLU A 163 25.42 -31.25 43.15
C GLU A 163 26.36 -32.24 43.83
N GLY A 164 27.45 -32.62 43.17
CA GLY A 164 28.44 -33.57 43.67
C GLY A 164 28.03 -35.03 43.59
N ALA A 165 26.96 -35.36 42.85
CA ALA A 165 26.54 -36.75 42.67
C ALA A 165 27.47 -37.51 41.74
N ARG A 166 28.01 -38.70 42.24
CA ARG A 166 28.67 -39.74 41.48
C ARG A 166 29.70 -39.33 40.41
N THR A 167 30.98 -39.37 40.72
CA THR A 167 32.11 -39.16 39.82
C THR A 167 32.03 -40.02 38.54
N GLU A 168 31.47 -41.24 38.65
CA GLU A 168 31.28 -42.16 37.51
C GLU A 168 30.25 -41.63 36.52
N LEU A 169 29.14 -40.99 36.99
CA LEU A 169 28.14 -40.36 36.14
C LEU A 169 28.73 -39.14 35.38
N THR A 170 29.49 -38.30 36.10
CA THR A 170 30.20 -37.16 35.51
C THR A 170 31.13 -37.59 34.38
N ALA A 171 31.97 -38.58 34.62
CA ALA A 171 32.91 -39.14 33.63
C ALA A 171 32.18 -39.75 32.42
N GLY A 172 31.07 -40.44 32.65
CA GLY A 172 30.24 -41.04 31.62
C GLY A 172 29.53 -39.98 30.75
N LEU A 173 28.95 -38.96 31.38
CA LEU A 173 28.30 -37.85 30.67
C LEU A 173 29.31 -37.05 29.84
N LEU A 174 30.51 -36.81 30.37
CA LEU A 174 31.58 -36.15 29.62
C LEU A 174 32.04 -37.01 28.42
N ALA A 175 32.25 -38.29 28.63
CA ALA A 175 32.77 -39.19 27.59
C ALA A 175 31.75 -39.49 26.49
N LEU A 176 30.50 -39.69 26.82
CA LEU A 176 29.44 -40.10 25.90
C LEU A 176 28.62 -38.94 25.36
N ALA A 177 28.28 -37.97 26.20
CA ALA A 177 27.48 -36.81 25.79
C ALA A 177 28.34 -35.60 25.34
N GLY A 178 29.68 -35.70 25.48
CA GLY A 178 30.59 -34.61 25.09
C GLY A 178 30.30 -33.30 25.83
N GLY A 179 29.80 -33.36 27.08
CA GLY A 179 29.38 -32.20 27.85
C GLY A 179 28.14 -31.53 27.35
N TRP A 180 27.24 -32.22 26.66
CA TRP A 180 26.00 -31.65 26.13
C TRP A 180 25.06 -31.17 27.26
N PRO A 181 24.87 -29.83 27.45
CA PRO A 181 24.18 -29.28 28.62
C PRO A 181 22.79 -29.83 28.87
N ALA A 182 22.04 -30.12 27.82
CA ALA A 182 20.67 -30.64 27.96
C ALA A 182 20.66 -32.07 28.55
N VAL A 183 21.63 -32.92 28.18
CA VAL A 183 21.75 -34.28 28.73
C VAL A 183 22.21 -34.20 30.18
N VAL A 184 23.14 -33.30 30.49
CA VAL A 184 23.62 -33.07 31.86
C VAL A 184 22.48 -32.55 32.75
N GLY A 185 21.72 -31.60 32.27
CA GLY A 185 20.56 -31.07 32.99
C GLY A 185 19.46 -32.14 33.26
N LEU A 186 19.14 -32.96 32.27
CA LEU A 186 18.21 -34.07 32.42
C LEU A 186 18.72 -35.13 33.44
N ALA A 187 20.00 -35.43 33.41
CA ALA A 187 20.61 -36.34 34.40
C ALA A 187 20.54 -35.77 35.83
N GLY A 188 20.71 -34.45 35.99
CA GLY A 188 20.55 -33.76 37.28
C GLY A 188 19.11 -33.80 37.80
N MET A 189 18.12 -33.72 36.92
CA MET A 189 16.70 -33.84 37.23
C MET A 189 16.25 -35.28 37.63
N ALA A 190 17.02 -36.30 37.22
CA ALA A 190 16.74 -37.69 37.51
C ALA A 190 17.88 -38.36 38.32
N PRO A 191 18.21 -37.87 39.52
CA PRO A 191 19.40 -38.27 40.27
C PRO A 191 19.46 -39.73 40.66
N ASP A 192 18.32 -40.38 40.77
CA ASP A 192 18.17 -41.80 41.17
C ASP A 192 18.11 -42.76 39.97
N ALA A 193 18.14 -42.23 38.74
CA ALA A 193 18.13 -43.08 37.55
C ALA A 193 19.38 -43.94 37.44
N PRO A 194 19.24 -45.23 37.10
CA PRO A 194 20.40 -46.08 36.86
C PRO A 194 21.17 -45.56 35.64
N TYR A 195 22.49 -45.64 35.65
CA TYR A 195 23.30 -45.26 34.49
C TYR A 195 23.03 -46.19 33.28
N PRO A 196 22.59 -45.69 32.14
CA PRO A 196 22.27 -46.53 31.00
C PRO A 196 23.51 -47.03 30.28
N ASP A 197 23.46 -48.25 29.76
CA ASP A 197 24.47 -48.82 28.83
C ASP A 197 24.13 -48.27 27.43
N ALA A 198 24.56 -47.03 27.15
CA ALA A 198 24.21 -46.32 25.94
C ALA A 198 25.49 -45.90 25.20
N ASP A 199 25.50 -46.12 23.87
CA ASP A 199 26.62 -45.80 23.01
C ASP A 199 26.53 -44.43 22.32
N ARG A 200 25.37 -43.71 22.46
CA ARG A 200 25.09 -42.43 21.75
C ARG A 200 24.45 -41.39 22.65
N PRO A 201 24.78 -40.10 22.48
CA PRO A 201 24.18 -39.02 23.27
C PRO A 201 22.67 -38.95 23.18
N GLU A 202 22.08 -39.20 21.99
CA GLU A 202 20.65 -39.20 21.78
C GLU A 202 19.93 -40.26 22.60
N THR A 203 20.55 -41.44 22.74
CA THR A 203 20.03 -42.57 23.55
C THR A 203 20.03 -42.19 25.04
N LEU A 204 21.07 -41.51 25.52
CA LEU A 204 21.13 -40.99 26.88
C LEU A 204 20.02 -39.98 27.14
N TYR A 205 19.81 -39.08 26.20
CA TYR A 205 18.74 -38.11 26.27
C TYR A 205 17.35 -38.77 26.34
N GLU A 206 17.08 -39.71 25.44
CA GLU A 206 15.80 -40.45 25.43
C GLU A 206 15.58 -41.20 26.75
N PHE A 207 16.65 -41.82 27.28
CA PHE A 207 16.59 -42.54 28.56
C PHE A 207 16.22 -41.60 29.72
N PHE A 208 16.96 -40.51 29.92
CA PHE A 208 16.68 -39.60 31.03
C PHE A 208 15.33 -38.91 30.89
N ALA A 209 14.91 -38.55 29.65
CA ALA A 209 13.59 -38.02 29.41
C ALA A 209 12.46 -39.03 29.74
N GLU A 210 12.71 -40.33 29.46
CA GLU A 210 11.76 -41.42 29.81
C GLU A 210 11.67 -41.65 31.30
N GLU A 211 12.78 -41.63 32.02
CA GLU A 211 12.75 -41.78 33.49
C GLU A 211 12.03 -40.60 34.19
N LEU A 212 12.31 -39.35 33.72
CA LEU A 212 11.56 -38.19 34.17
C LEU A 212 10.07 -38.37 33.93
N TYR A 213 9.67 -38.74 32.72
CA TYR A 213 8.27 -38.97 32.37
C TYR A 213 7.57 -40.00 33.23
N ARG A 214 8.28 -41.16 33.53
CA ARG A 214 7.73 -42.20 34.41
C ARG A 214 7.53 -41.75 35.85
N GLY A 215 8.33 -40.81 36.31
CA GLY A 215 8.25 -40.26 37.68
C GLY A 215 7.08 -39.28 37.87
N LEU A 216 6.48 -38.76 36.82
CA LEU A 216 5.37 -37.80 36.90
C LEU A 216 4.03 -38.46 37.19
N ASP A 217 3.15 -37.75 37.91
CA ASP A 217 1.74 -38.14 38.04
C ASP A 217 1.05 -38.22 36.66
N PRO A 218 0.21 -39.22 36.39
CA PRO A 218 -0.49 -39.36 35.10
C PRO A 218 -1.27 -38.12 34.66
N THR A 219 -1.81 -37.35 35.61
CA THR A 219 -2.51 -36.10 35.31
C THR A 219 -1.53 -35.03 34.80
N VAL A 220 -0.32 -34.98 35.34
CA VAL A 220 0.75 -34.08 34.92
C VAL A 220 1.31 -34.49 33.57
N GLN A 221 1.54 -35.82 33.37
CA GLN A 221 1.98 -36.35 32.06
C GLN A 221 1.06 -35.92 30.92
N THR A 222 -0.25 -36.13 31.10
CA THR A 222 -1.26 -35.76 30.07
C THR A 222 -1.41 -34.25 29.90
N GLY A 223 -1.35 -33.47 30.99
CA GLY A 223 -1.36 -32.02 30.93
C GLY A 223 -0.15 -31.44 30.22
N LEU A 224 1.06 -31.92 30.53
CA LEU A 224 2.27 -31.50 29.87
C LEU A 224 2.29 -31.86 28.38
N ALA A 225 1.73 -33.01 28.01
CA ALA A 225 1.60 -33.40 26.61
C ALA A 225 0.72 -32.42 25.81
N VAL A 226 -0.39 -31.95 26.41
CA VAL A 226 -1.25 -30.92 25.81
C VAL A 226 -0.51 -29.59 25.70
N LEU A 227 0.16 -29.13 26.77
CA LEU A 227 0.92 -27.88 26.75
C LEU A 227 2.12 -27.93 25.78
N ALA A 228 2.80 -29.07 25.65
CA ALA A 228 3.89 -29.29 24.70
C ALA A 228 3.44 -29.16 23.23
N ALA A 229 2.17 -29.47 22.96
CA ALA A 229 1.59 -29.31 21.63
C ALA A 229 1.36 -27.84 21.26
N MET A 230 1.21 -26.94 22.24
CA MET A 230 0.94 -25.51 22.05
C MET A 230 2.24 -24.79 21.64
N PRO A 231 2.24 -23.97 20.59
CA PRO A 231 3.41 -23.20 20.17
C PRO A 231 3.88 -22.17 21.20
N LEU A 232 2.94 -21.48 21.82
CA LEU A 232 3.16 -20.50 22.88
C LEU A 232 2.24 -20.80 24.05
N VAL A 233 2.78 -20.78 25.26
CA VAL A 233 2.02 -21.09 26.50
C VAL A 233 2.31 -20.02 27.55
N ASP A 234 1.30 -19.59 28.26
CA ASP A 234 1.39 -18.90 29.53
C ASP A 234 0.41 -19.51 30.55
N ARG A 235 0.38 -18.99 31.75
CA ARG A 235 -0.52 -19.51 32.82
C ARG A 235 -2.00 -19.37 32.44
N GLU A 236 -2.37 -18.24 31.79
CA GLU A 236 -3.77 -17.98 31.39
C GLU A 236 -4.23 -18.98 30.32
N LEU A 237 -3.40 -19.27 29.33
CA LEU A 237 -3.70 -20.30 28.34
C LEU A 237 -3.75 -21.69 28.95
N ALA A 238 -2.81 -22.03 29.85
CA ALA A 238 -2.82 -23.31 30.55
C ALA A 238 -4.11 -23.49 31.36
N GLU A 239 -4.55 -22.46 32.08
CA GLU A 239 -5.81 -22.47 32.83
C GLU A 239 -7.03 -22.60 31.91
N THR A 240 -7.01 -21.91 30.79
CA THR A 240 -8.09 -21.94 29.79
C THR A 240 -8.27 -23.33 29.17
N ILE A 241 -7.15 -24.04 28.93
CA ILE A 241 -7.17 -25.37 28.29
C ILE A 241 -7.37 -26.49 29.27
N LEU A 242 -6.68 -26.48 30.44
CA LEU A 242 -6.69 -27.58 31.40
C LEU A 242 -7.69 -27.39 32.53
N GLY A 243 -8.20 -26.18 32.69
CA GLY A 243 -8.94 -25.75 33.87
C GLY A 243 -7.99 -25.33 35.02
N PRO A 244 -8.41 -24.44 35.94
CA PRO A 244 -7.51 -23.76 36.89
C PRO A 244 -6.81 -24.74 37.84
N GLU A 245 -7.49 -25.71 38.37
CA GLU A 245 -6.91 -26.66 39.35
C GLU A 245 -5.87 -27.60 38.71
N ARG A 246 -6.14 -28.13 37.50
CA ARG A 246 -5.22 -29.00 36.78
C ARG A 246 -4.03 -28.21 36.24
N ALA A 247 -4.26 -27.00 35.74
CA ALA A 247 -3.21 -26.12 35.26
C ALA A 247 -2.21 -25.76 36.36
N ALA A 248 -2.67 -25.32 37.51
CA ALA A 248 -1.83 -25.02 38.66
C ALA A 248 -0.97 -26.23 39.05
N ARG A 249 -1.57 -27.43 39.20
CA ARG A 249 -0.83 -28.65 39.53
C ARG A 249 0.23 -29.00 38.45
N VAL A 250 -0.12 -28.95 37.16
CA VAL A 250 0.78 -29.28 36.06
C VAL A 250 1.93 -28.27 35.99
N CYS A 251 1.62 -26.98 36.08
CA CYS A 251 2.64 -25.94 35.99
C CYS A 251 3.56 -25.96 37.21
N ASP A 252 3.04 -26.05 38.43
CA ASP A 252 3.85 -25.98 39.65
C ASP A 252 4.76 -27.20 39.77
N GLU A 253 4.28 -28.44 39.47
CA GLU A 253 5.09 -29.64 39.48
C GLU A 253 6.15 -29.61 38.40
N ALA A 254 5.79 -29.20 37.16
CA ALA A 254 6.75 -29.10 36.04
C ALA A 254 7.79 -27.98 36.23
N LEU A 255 7.44 -26.87 36.86
CA LEU A 255 8.37 -25.80 37.26
C LEU A 255 9.31 -26.30 38.36
N SER A 256 8.80 -27.00 39.39
CA SER A 256 9.64 -27.53 40.47
C SER A 256 10.67 -28.54 39.99
N LEU A 257 10.36 -29.28 38.91
CA LEU A 257 11.24 -30.27 38.28
C LEU A 257 12.09 -29.67 37.16
N GLY A 258 11.98 -28.35 36.83
CA GLY A 258 12.73 -27.71 35.75
C GLY A 258 12.32 -28.15 34.35
N ILE A 259 11.19 -28.85 34.20
CA ILE A 259 10.61 -29.24 32.90
C ILE A 259 10.01 -28.03 32.18
N LEU A 260 9.40 -27.12 32.96
CA LEU A 260 8.97 -25.80 32.54
C LEU A 260 9.85 -24.73 33.15
N GLU A 261 10.08 -23.65 32.44
CA GLU A 261 10.66 -22.42 32.96
C GLU A 261 9.63 -21.28 32.79
N GLU A 262 9.50 -20.44 33.80
CA GLU A 262 8.68 -19.22 33.72
C GLU A 262 9.60 -18.07 33.32
N ARG A 263 9.35 -17.47 32.13
CA ARG A 263 10.11 -16.38 31.59
C ARG A 263 9.18 -15.23 31.23
N GLU A 264 9.38 -14.09 31.83
CA GLU A 264 8.46 -12.95 31.72
C GLU A 264 7.05 -13.39 32.10
N ASP A 265 6.13 -13.44 31.12
CA ASP A 265 4.75 -13.94 31.29
C ASP A 265 4.50 -15.26 30.56
N ARG A 266 5.55 -16.00 30.13
CA ARG A 266 5.42 -17.23 29.34
C ARG A 266 5.98 -18.45 30.08
N LEU A 267 5.36 -19.60 29.83
CA LEU A 267 5.81 -20.91 30.27
C LEU A 267 6.52 -21.61 29.11
N GLU A 268 7.81 -21.84 29.26
CA GLU A 268 8.62 -22.45 28.22
C GLU A 268 9.01 -23.88 28.59
N LEU A 269 8.65 -24.83 27.72
CA LEU A 269 9.23 -26.17 27.78
C LEU A 269 10.59 -26.15 27.09
N HIS A 270 11.58 -26.75 27.73
CA HIS A 270 12.85 -26.97 27.08
C HIS A 270 12.64 -27.66 25.71
N PRO A 271 13.26 -27.20 24.62
CA PRO A 271 12.98 -27.70 23.27
C PRO A 271 13.10 -29.21 23.11
N LEU A 272 14.05 -29.84 23.81
CA LEU A 272 14.22 -31.28 23.78
C LEU A 272 13.13 -32.02 24.55
N VAL A 273 12.71 -31.47 25.70
CA VAL A 273 11.58 -32.03 26.48
C VAL A 273 10.31 -31.92 25.65
N ARG A 274 10.10 -30.79 24.96
CA ARG A 274 9.00 -30.62 24.02
C ARG A 274 9.01 -31.71 22.94
N SER A 275 10.14 -31.92 22.29
CA SER A 275 10.29 -32.95 21.25
C SER A 275 10.04 -34.37 21.74
N PHE A 276 10.42 -34.67 22.99
CA PHE A 276 10.15 -35.97 23.61
C PHE A 276 8.63 -36.19 23.83
N PHE A 277 7.94 -35.20 24.37
CA PHE A 277 6.49 -35.29 24.56
C PHE A 277 5.75 -35.38 23.21
N GLU A 278 6.19 -34.66 22.20
CA GLU A 278 5.64 -34.72 20.86
C GLU A 278 5.81 -36.07 20.18
N ALA A 279 6.99 -36.71 20.34
CA ALA A 279 7.29 -38.00 19.74
C ALA A 279 6.52 -39.17 20.45
N ARG A 280 6.36 -39.06 21.75
CA ARG A 280 5.76 -40.13 22.55
C ARG A 280 4.23 -40.11 22.57
N ASN A 281 3.64 -38.95 22.31
CA ASN A 281 2.20 -38.77 22.28
C ASN A 281 1.68 -38.40 20.87
N PRO A 282 2.04 -39.17 19.81
CA PRO A 282 1.59 -38.84 18.47
C PRO A 282 0.11 -39.10 18.22
N ARG A 283 -0.67 -39.63 19.23
CA ARG A 283 -1.98 -40.24 18.98
C ARG A 283 -3.04 -40.02 20.04
N ASP A 284 -2.92 -39.05 20.93
CA ASP A 284 -4.12 -38.61 21.64
C ASP A 284 -4.55 -37.23 21.08
N PRO A 285 -5.03 -37.22 19.80
CA PRO A 285 -5.50 -36.00 19.16
C PRO A 285 -6.73 -35.42 19.87
N ILE A 286 -7.40 -36.22 20.67
CA ILE A 286 -8.70 -35.86 21.26
C ILE A 286 -8.54 -34.71 22.25
N GLU A 287 -7.65 -34.82 23.27
CA GLU A 287 -7.47 -33.71 24.23
C GLU A 287 -6.89 -32.46 23.58
N THR A 288 -5.92 -32.62 22.70
CA THR A 288 -5.30 -31.45 21.99
C THR A 288 -6.26 -30.84 20.97
N SER A 289 -7.03 -31.66 20.25
CA SER A 289 -8.05 -31.18 19.31
C SER A 289 -9.20 -30.48 20.05
N THR A 290 -9.63 -30.98 21.22
CA THR A 290 -10.64 -30.29 22.03
C THR A 290 -10.13 -28.98 22.64
N ALA A 291 -8.81 -28.84 22.85
CA ALA A 291 -8.16 -27.61 23.33
C ALA A 291 -8.02 -26.54 22.24
N PHE A 292 -8.03 -26.93 20.94
CA PHE A 292 -7.80 -26.00 19.82
C PHE A 292 -8.76 -24.79 19.81
N PRO A 293 -10.08 -24.91 19.95
CA PRO A 293 -10.98 -23.76 19.93
C PRO A 293 -10.64 -22.73 21.03
N HIS A 294 -10.21 -23.19 22.20
CA HIS A 294 -9.80 -22.32 23.31
C HIS A 294 -8.44 -21.65 23.02
N ALA A 295 -7.48 -22.42 22.54
CA ALA A 295 -6.17 -21.90 22.14
C ALA A 295 -6.30 -20.90 20.98
N TRP A 296 -7.13 -21.20 19.98
CA TRP A 296 -7.41 -20.26 18.87
C TRP A 296 -8.01 -18.96 19.38
N ALA A 297 -9.05 -19.00 20.22
CA ALA A 297 -9.67 -17.80 20.80
C ALA A 297 -8.63 -16.95 21.55
N TYR A 298 -7.76 -17.59 22.30
CA TYR A 298 -6.68 -16.97 23.06
C TYR A 298 -5.66 -16.29 22.15
N TYR A 299 -5.10 -17.01 21.17
CA TYR A 299 -4.10 -16.47 20.23
C TYR A 299 -4.66 -15.32 19.38
N LYS A 300 -5.92 -15.45 18.94
CA LYS A 300 -6.62 -14.41 18.19
C LYS A 300 -6.76 -13.11 18.99
N ALA A 301 -7.14 -13.20 20.27
CA ALA A 301 -7.28 -12.05 21.15
C ALA A 301 -5.96 -11.30 21.34
N ARG A 302 -4.84 -12.04 21.34
CA ARG A 302 -3.48 -11.50 21.50
C ARG A 302 -2.76 -11.23 20.19
N ARG A 303 -3.41 -11.43 19.02
CA ARG A 303 -2.85 -11.31 17.67
C ARG A 303 -1.64 -12.20 17.40
N GLU A 304 -1.56 -13.33 18.09
CA GLU A 304 -0.52 -14.35 17.91
C GLU A 304 -0.95 -15.32 16.78
N LEU A 305 -1.14 -14.76 15.56
CA LEU A 305 -1.74 -15.50 14.44
C LEU A 305 -0.86 -16.65 13.96
N ASP A 306 0.47 -16.48 14.03
CA ASP A 306 1.42 -17.53 13.63
C ASP A 306 1.32 -18.76 14.56
N ALA A 307 1.21 -18.54 15.86
CA ALA A 307 1.03 -19.62 16.82
C ALA A 307 -0.27 -20.38 16.56
N ALA A 308 -1.33 -19.66 16.23
CA ALA A 308 -2.60 -20.28 15.87
C ALA A 308 -2.50 -21.14 14.60
N PHE A 309 -1.82 -20.65 13.57
CA PHE A 309 -1.63 -21.38 12.32
C PHE A 309 -0.71 -22.59 12.52
N ASP A 310 0.41 -22.44 13.24
CA ASP A 310 1.33 -23.53 13.56
C ASP A 310 0.63 -24.65 14.33
N LEU A 311 -0.29 -24.31 15.25
CA LEU A 311 -1.09 -25.31 15.97
C LEU A 311 -2.08 -26.02 15.03
N ALA A 312 -2.84 -25.28 14.21
CA ALA A 312 -3.79 -25.85 13.25
C ALA A 312 -3.11 -26.78 12.25
N GLU A 313 -1.96 -26.33 11.69
CA GLU A 313 -1.15 -27.17 10.80
C GLU A 313 -0.64 -28.44 11.47
N LYS A 314 -0.17 -28.34 12.72
CA LYS A 314 0.34 -29.48 13.49
C LYS A 314 -0.76 -30.52 13.75
N LEU A 315 -1.95 -30.09 14.11
CA LEU A 315 -3.11 -30.96 14.30
C LEU A 315 -3.54 -31.58 12.96
N GLY A 316 -3.45 -30.84 11.86
CA GLY A 316 -3.76 -31.30 10.52
C GLY A 316 -5.25 -31.51 10.29
N ASP A 317 -6.11 -30.85 11.08
CA ASP A 317 -7.55 -30.80 10.81
C ASP A 317 -7.83 -29.71 9.76
N PRO A 318 -8.39 -30.07 8.60
CA PRO A 318 -8.70 -29.11 7.53
C PRO A 318 -9.61 -27.96 7.99
N ASP A 319 -10.60 -28.24 8.85
CA ASP A 319 -11.57 -27.25 9.32
C ASP A 319 -10.90 -26.20 10.22
N ASP A 320 -9.92 -26.60 11.03
CA ASP A 320 -9.17 -25.70 11.90
C ASP A 320 -8.19 -24.83 11.11
N VAL A 321 -7.50 -25.42 10.12
CA VAL A 321 -6.63 -24.67 9.19
C VAL A 321 -7.45 -23.64 8.43
N ASP A 322 -8.61 -24.03 7.90
CA ASP A 322 -9.51 -23.14 7.16
C ASP A 322 -10.01 -21.99 8.01
N ARG A 323 -10.38 -22.28 9.27
CA ARG A 323 -10.83 -21.25 10.21
C ARG A 323 -9.76 -20.22 10.49
N VAL A 324 -8.53 -20.65 10.81
CA VAL A 324 -7.41 -19.75 11.07
C VAL A 324 -7.10 -18.94 9.83
N MET A 325 -7.03 -19.56 8.64
CA MET A 325 -6.75 -18.92 7.37
C MET A 325 -7.74 -17.79 7.07
N VAL A 326 -9.04 -18.09 7.10
CA VAL A 326 -10.10 -17.11 6.78
C VAL A 326 -10.16 -15.97 7.79
N ASP A 327 -9.97 -16.28 9.07
CA ASP A 327 -10.07 -15.29 10.15
C ASP A 327 -8.86 -14.35 10.23
N SER A 328 -7.67 -14.85 9.88
CA SER A 328 -6.41 -14.09 9.97
C SER A 328 -6.06 -13.33 8.69
N MET A 329 -6.64 -13.71 7.55
CA MET A 329 -6.30 -13.19 6.21
C MET A 329 -6.33 -11.67 6.15
N GLU A 330 -7.39 -11.04 6.67
CA GLU A 330 -7.54 -9.58 6.61
C GLU A 330 -6.46 -8.85 7.43
N GLU A 331 -6.13 -9.37 8.60
CA GLU A 331 -5.09 -8.79 9.45
C GLU A 331 -3.70 -8.96 8.82
N LEU A 332 -3.42 -10.11 8.20
CA LEU A 332 -2.18 -10.34 7.46
C LEU A 332 -2.06 -9.39 6.26
N LEU A 333 -3.12 -9.23 5.48
CA LEU A 333 -3.14 -8.35 4.31
C LEU A 333 -3.00 -6.86 4.69
N HIS A 334 -3.65 -6.42 5.78
CA HIS A 334 -3.50 -5.04 6.28
C HIS A 334 -2.16 -4.82 6.99
N GLY A 335 -1.56 -5.88 7.50
CA GLY A 335 -0.25 -5.85 8.16
C GLY A 335 0.94 -5.95 7.22
N ALA A 336 0.74 -5.88 5.90
CA ALA A 336 1.78 -6.08 4.87
C ALA A 336 2.52 -7.44 4.99
N ARG A 337 1.81 -8.49 5.46
CA ARG A 337 2.36 -9.83 5.69
C ARG A 337 1.93 -10.79 4.55
N LEU A 338 2.12 -10.35 3.30
CA LEU A 338 1.74 -11.13 2.13
C LEU A 338 2.58 -12.41 2.03
N SER A 339 3.88 -12.32 2.30
CA SER A 339 4.79 -13.49 2.29
C SER A 339 4.43 -14.50 3.36
N THR A 340 3.97 -14.06 4.55
CA THR A 340 3.45 -14.97 5.57
C THR A 340 2.22 -15.71 5.06
N LEU A 341 1.28 -14.98 4.42
CA LEU A 341 0.08 -15.61 3.87
C LEU A 341 0.42 -16.59 2.74
N GLU A 342 1.38 -16.25 1.89
CA GLU A 342 1.88 -17.14 0.82
C GLU A 342 2.50 -18.42 1.41
N SER A 343 3.37 -18.28 2.41
CA SER A 343 3.95 -19.41 3.14
C SER A 343 2.90 -20.29 3.80
N TRP A 344 1.87 -19.69 4.40
CA TRP A 344 0.76 -20.43 4.98
C TRP A 344 -0.03 -21.21 3.94
N VAL A 345 -0.27 -20.63 2.76
CA VAL A 345 -0.93 -21.30 1.63
C VAL A 345 -0.12 -22.54 1.22
N ASP A 346 1.19 -22.41 1.03
CA ASP A 346 2.06 -23.53 0.62
C ASP A 346 2.08 -24.64 1.67
N ARG A 347 2.21 -24.29 2.94
CA ARG A 347 2.21 -25.24 4.08
C ARG A 347 0.85 -25.92 4.23
N ALA A 348 -0.25 -25.17 4.10
CA ALA A 348 -1.59 -25.73 4.17
C ALA A 348 -1.85 -26.71 3.02
N ILE A 349 -1.48 -26.36 1.79
CA ILE A 349 -1.58 -27.27 0.63
C ILE A 349 -0.80 -28.57 0.87
N ALA A 350 0.41 -28.46 1.38
CA ALA A 350 1.26 -29.62 1.67
C ALA A 350 0.70 -30.52 2.80
N ARG A 351 -0.02 -29.95 3.78
CA ARG A 351 -0.48 -30.64 4.98
C ARG A 351 -1.90 -31.18 4.87
N VAL A 352 -2.84 -30.35 4.42
CA VAL A 352 -4.30 -30.66 4.39
C VAL A 352 -4.87 -30.67 2.97
N GLY A 353 -4.12 -30.21 1.96
CA GLY A 353 -4.54 -30.11 0.59
C GLY A 353 -5.23 -28.77 0.27
N GLU A 354 -5.79 -28.68 -0.93
CA GLU A 354 -6.48 -27.48 -1.41
C GLU A 354 -7.92 -27.45 -0.87
N SER A 355 -8.15 -26.63 0.13
CA SER A 355 -9.49 -26.26 0.60
C SER A 355 -9.97 -24.97 -0.06
N ALA A 356 -11.24 -24.65 0.11
CA ALA A 356 -11.79 -23.38 -0.39
C ALA A 356 -11.20 -22.15 0.33
N ALA A 357 -10.83 -22.28 1.60
CA ALA A 357 -10.18 -21.21 2.37
C ALA A 357 -8.73 -20.97 1.91
N VAL A 358 -7.99 -22.05 1.69
CA VAL A 358 -6.62 -22.00 1.17
C VAL A 358 -6.59 -21.41 -0.24
N LEU A 359 -7.52 -21.83 -1.11
CA LEU A 359 -7.68 -21.25 -2.45
C LEU A 359 -8.04 -19.76 -2.40
N LEU A 360 -8.92 -19.35 -1.45
CA LEU A 360 -9.25 -17.93 -1.28
C LEU A 360 -8.01 -17.12 -0.92
N ALA A 361 -7.19 -17.61 0.01
CA ALA A 361 -5.93 -16.95 0.37
C ALA A 361 -4.98 -16.86 -0.82
N GLN A 362 -4.83 -17.92 -1.60
CA GLN A 362 -4.05 -17.92 -2.84
C GLN A 362 -4.58 -16.89 -3.86
N GLY A 363 -5.91 -16.76 -3.98
CA GLY A 363 -6.56 -15.76 -4.85
C GLY A 363 -6.29 -14.33 -4.42
N GLU A 364 -6.31 -14.04 -3.11
CA GLU A 364 -5.97 -12.70 -2.56
C GLU A 364 -4.49 -12.37 -2.78
N VAL A 365 -3.59 -13.35 -2.61
CA VAL A 365 -2.17 -13.18 -2.95
C VAL A 365 -2.00 -12.86 -4.44
N ALA A 366 -2.66 -13.63 -5.33
CA ALA A 366 -2.58 -13.42 -6.77
C ALA A 366 -3.10 -12.02 -7.18
N LEU A 367 -4.22 -11.56 -6.58
CA LEU A 367 -4.77 -10.23 -6.83
C LEU A 367 -3.77 -9.12 -6.47
N ARG A 368 -3.15 -9.21 -5.29
CA ARG A 368 -2.15 -8.26 -4.81
C ARG A 368 -0.92 -8.20 -5.71
N GLN A 369 -0.51 -9.31 -6.26
CA GLN A 369 0.58 -9.43 -7.23
C GLN A 369 0.19 -9.00 -8.66
N GLY A 370 -1.01 -8.41 -8.87
CA GLY A 370 -1.49 -7.96 -10.18
C GLY A 370 -1.97 -9.10 -11.11
N ARG A 371 -2.03 -10.36 -10.62
CA ARG A 371 -2.45 -11.53 -11.39
C ARG A 371 -3.98 -11.72 -11.31
N HIS A 372 -4.73 -10.70 -11.80
CA HIS A 372 -6.19 -10.66 -11.68
C HIS A 372 -6.90 -11.83 -12.39
N LEU A 373 -6.41 -12.30 -13.53
CA LEU A 373 -6.99 -13.46 -14.23
C LEU A 373 -6.86 -14.75 -13.40
N THR A 374 -5.70 -14.95 -12.74
CA THR A 374 -5.49 -16.09 -11.84
C THR A 374 -6.42 -15.99 -10.63
N SER A 375 -6.52 -14.80 -10.03
CA SER A 375 -7.40 -14.53 -8.90
C SER A 375 -8.86 -14.82 -9.24
N GLN A 376 -9.32 -14.40 -10.43
CA GLN A 376 -10.67 -14.67 -10.89
C GLN A 376 -10.92 -16.17 -11.10
N ALA A 377 -10.02 -16.86 -11.80
CA ALA A 377 -10.16 -18.30 -12.05
C ALA A 377 -10.24 -19.09 -10.72
N ILE A 378 -9.49 -18.66 -9.71
CA ILE A 378 -9.57 -19.22 -8.35
C ILE A 378 -10.93 -18.95 -7.73
N ALA A 379 -11.43 -17.71 -7.77
CA ALA A 379 -12.75 -17.37 -7.22
C ALA A 379 -13.87 -18.19 -7.88
N GLU A 380 -13.86 -18.32 -9.21
CA GLU A 380 -14.81 -19.16 -9.95
C GLU A 380 -14.71 -20.65 -9.56
N ARG A 381 -13.49 -21.14 -9.37
CA ARG A 381 -13.25 -22.52 -8.92
C ARG A 381 -13.88 -22.76 -7.54
N ILE A 382 -13.69 -21.84 -6.60
CA ILE A 382 -14.28 -21.92 -5.27
C ILE A 382 -15.81 -21.89 -5.37
N LEU A 383 -16.38 -20.96 -6.15
CA LEU A 383 -17.83 -20.82 -6.28
C LEU A 383 -18.49 -22.07 -6.90
N ARG A 384 -17.82 -22.73 -7.86
CA ARG A 384 -18.30 -24.00 -8.45
C ARG A 384 -18.33 -25.16 -7.47
N SER A 385 -17.44 -25.19 -6.47
CA SER A 385 -17.43 -26.21 -5.43
C SER A 385 -18.49 -26.00 -4.35
N ALA A 386 -19.31 -24.94 -4.45
CA ALA A 386 -20.34 -24.55 -3.49
C ALA A 386 -19.84 -24.54 -2.04
N PRO A 387 -18.87 -23.70 -1.70
CA PRO A 387 -18.21 -23.73 -0.40
C PRO A 387 -19.20 -23.49 0.76
N GLY A 388 -19.01 -24.20 1.86
CA GLY A 388 -19.76 -23.99 3.10
C GLY A 388 -19.43 -22.62 3.73
N GLY A 389 -20.37 -22.07 4.52
CA GLY A 389 -20.17 -20.86 5.29
C GLY A 389 -20.39 -19.54 4.54
N GLN A 390 -21.19 -18.65 5.15
CA GLN A 390 -21.53 -17.35 4.53
C GLN A 390 -20.32 -16.43 4.41
N ARG A 391 -19.41 -16.44 5.37
CA ARG A 391 -18.22 -15.58 5.38
C ARG A 391 -17.27 -15.90 4.23
N LEU A 392 -17.03 -17.18 3.97
CA LEU A 392 -16.18 -17.63 2.87
C LEU A 392 -16.81 -17.25 1.52
N ARG A 393 -18.10 -17.51 1.34
CA ARG A 393 -18.83 -17.11 0.13
C ARG A 393 -18.78 -15.60 -0.11
N PHE A 394 -19.00 -14.80 0.95
CA PHE A 394 -18.89 -13.34 0.85
C PHE A 394 -17.51 -12.91 0.32
N ARG A 395 -16.44 -13.41 0.94
CA ARG A 395 -15.08 -13.07 0.54
C ARG A 395 -14.75 -13.54 -0.88
N THR A 396 -15.23 -14.71 -1.27
CA THR A 396 -15.00 -15.23 -2.63
C THR A 396 -15.71 -14.38 -3.68
N TYR A 397 -16.96 -13.98 -3.45
CA TYR A 397 -17.66 -13.07 -4.35
C TYR A 397 -16.98 -11.70 -4.42
N LEU A 398 -16.51 -11.18 -3.30
CA LEU A 398 -15.79 -9.91 -3.25
C LEU A 398 -14.46 -9.99 -4.01
N LEU A 399 -13.71 -11.08 -3.85
CA LEU A 399 -12.47 -11.33 -4.58
C LEU A 399 -12.72 -11.40 -6.09
N GLY A 400 -13.70 -12.19 -6.52
CA GLY A 400 -14.08 -12.31 -7.92
C GLY A 400 -14.51 -10.97 -8.51
N GLY A 401 -15.33 -10.19 -7.77
CA GLY A 401 -15.76 -8.86 -8.19
C GLY A 401 -14.58 -7.88 -8.38
N LYS A 402 -13.61 -7.87 -7.45
CA LYS A 402 -12.39 -7.06 -7.58
C LYS A 402 -11.56 -7.48 -8.79
N ALA A 403 -11.37 -8.80 -8.98
CA ALA A 403 -10.59 -9.33 -10.09
C ALA A 403 -11.25 -9.04 -11.45
N ALA A 404 -12.57 -9.13 -11.53
CA ALA A 404 -13.33 -8.79 -12.74
C ALA A 404 -13.25 -7.29 -13.03
N HIS A 405 -13.38 -6.42 -12.02
CA HIS A 405 -13.23 -4.97 -12.15
C HIS A 405 -11.85 -4.57 -12.69
N ILE A 406 -10.75 -5.08 -12.11
CA ILE A 406 -9.40 -4.82 -12.61
C ILE A 406 -9.25 -5.30 -14.07
N GLY A 407 -9.94 -6.38 -14.44
CA GLY A 407 -9.99 -6.89 -15.82
C GLY A 407 -11.00 -6.19 -16.74
N SER A 408 -11.60 -5.06 -16.31
CA SER A 408 -12.61 -4.30 -17.06
C SER A 408 -13.89 -5.09 -17.45
N ARG A 409 -14.18 -6.16 -16.71
CA ARG A 409 -15.40 -6.98 -16.88
C ARG A 409 -16.48 -6.54 -15.91
N GLU A 410 -16.97 -5.32 -16.09
CA GLU A 410 -17.80 -4.61 -15.11
C GLU A 410 -19.19 -5.24 -14.91
N HIS A 411 -19.78 -5.82 -15.94
CA HIS A 411 -21.06 -6.53 -15.80
C HIS A 411 -20.91 -7.74 -14.87
N GLU A 412 -19.83 -8.50 -15.02
CA GLU A 412 -19.51 -9.63 -14.16
C GLU A 412 -19.16 -9.16 -12.74
N ALA A 413 -18.36 -8.09 -12.62
CA ALA A 413 -18.02 -7.48 -11.33
C ALA A 413 -19.29 -7.07 -10.59
N LEU A 414 -20.25 -6.41 -11.26
CA LEU A 414 -21.51 -5.97 -10.68
C LEU A 414 -22.34 -7.13 -10.16
N GLU A 415 -22.46 -8.23 -10.94
CA GLU A 415 -23.16 -9.46 -10.52
C GLU A 415 -22.48 -10.08 -9.28
N LEU A 416 -21.15 -10.18 -9.27
CA LEU A 416 -20.40 -10.75 -8.17
C LEU A 416 -20.53 -9.91 -6.88
N TYR A 417 -20.47 -8.58 -6.99
CA TYR A 417 -20.70 -7.69 -5.85
C TYR A 417 -22.14 -7.73 -5.35
N ALA A 418 -23.14 -7.88 -6.24
CA ALA A 418 -24.53 -8.06 -5.85
C ALA A 418 -24.72 -9.41 -5.12
N HIS A 419 -24.03 -10.46 -5.55
CA HIS A 419 -24.00 -11.74 -4.83
C HIS A 419 -23.31 -11.59 -3.47
N ALA A 420 -22.19 -10.84 -3.38
CA ALA A 420 -21.52 -10.55 -2.11
C ALA A 420 -22.47 -9.84 -1.13
N GLU A 421 -23.21 -8.83 -1.60
CA GLU A 421 -24.19 -8.13 -0.76
C GLU A 421 -25.27 -9.08 -0.22
N ARG A 422 -25.83 -9.94 -1.08
CA ARG A 422 -26.89 -10.91 -0.67
C ARG A 422 -26.44 -11.88 0.41
N VAL A 423 -25.17 -12.27 0.42
CA VAL A 423 -24.61 -13.18 1.41
C VAL A 423 -23.95 -12.46 2.59
N SER A 424 -23.95 -11.12 2.62
CA SER A 424 -23.38 -10.34 3.71
C SER A 424 -24.13 -10.53 5.01
N VAL A 425 -23.40 -10.65 6.14
CA VAL A 425 -23.96 -10.83 7.49
C VAL A 425 -23.83 -9.56 8.33
N THR A 426 -22.86 -8.71 8.01
CA THR A 426 -22.58 -7.49 8.76
C THR A 426 -22.76 -6.23 7.88
N ASP A 427 -23.03 -5.09 8.53
CA ASP A 427 -23.14 -3.81 7.81
C ASP A 427 -21.82 -3.40 7.14
N VAL A 428 -20.67 -3.80 7.71
CA VAL A 428 -19.36 -3.58 7.09
C VAL A 428 -19.24 -4.35 5.78
N GLN A 429 -19.59 -5.64 5.79
CA GLN A 429 -19.60 -6.47 4.58
C GLN A 429 -20.54 -5.91 3.52
N ARG A 430 -21.74 -5.48 3.91
CA ARG A 430 -22.72 -4.89 3.01
C ARG A 430 -22.17 -3.61 2.37
N ARG A 431 -21.54 -2.73 3.15
CA ARG A 431 -20.88 -1.52 2.63
C ARG A 431 -19.78 -1.84 1.64
N LEU A 432 -18.89 -2.81 1.95
CA LEU A 432 -17.82 -3.20 1.02
C LEU A 432 -18.37 -3.69 -0.33
N ALA A 433 -19.41 -4.51 -0.31
CA ALA A 433 -20.06 -4.97 -1.54
C ALA A 433 -20.69 -3.80 -2.31
N ARG A 434 -21.34 -2.85 -1.64
CA ARG A 434 -21.95 -1.67 -2.26
C ARG A 434 -20.91 -0.69 -2.84
N TRP A 435 -19.75 -0.52 -2.21
CA TRP A 435 -18.64 0.23 -2.82
C TRP A 435 -18.18 -0.41 -4.13
N GLY A 436 -18.13 -1.75 -4.19
CA GLY A 436 -17.83 -2.47 -5.41
C GLY A 436 -18.92 -2.28 -6.49
N GLN A 437 -20.20 -2.41 -6.11
CA GLN A 437 -21.32 -2.17 -7.04
C GLN A 437 -21.33 -0.74 -7.59
N LEU A 438 -21.08 0.25 -6.73
CA LEU A 438 -20.95 1.65 -7.15
C LEU A 438 -19.83 1.81 -8.18
N THR A 439 -18.67 1.21 -7.94
CA THR A 439 -17.53 1.31 -8.85
C THR A 439 -17.85 0.71 -10.23
N ALA A 440 -18.41 -0.50 -10.27
CA ALA A 440 -18.78 -1.16 -11.51
C ALA A 440 -19.94 -0.43 -12.22
N SER A 441 -20.96 0.01 -11.48
CA SER A 441 -22.09 0.77 -12.05
C SER A 441 -21.65 2.12 -12.63
N ALA A 442 -20.70 2.80 -11.99
CA ALA A 442 -20.14 4.05 -12.52
C ALA A 442 -19.35 3.83 -13.80
N ALA A 443 -18.55 2.75 -13.87
CA ALA A 443 -17.81 2.40 -15.08
C ALA A 443 -18.72 2.04 -16.26
N LEU A 444 -19.89 1.46 -15.99
CA LEU A 444 -20.95 1.15 -16.95
C LEU A 444 -21.90 2.33 -17.22
N GLU A 445 -21.72 3.48 -16.57
CA GLU A 445 -22.57 4.66 -16.69
C GLU A 445 -24.04 4.42 -16.34
N LEU A 446 -24.31 3.54 -15.35
CA LEU A 446 -25.65 3.24 -14.88
C LEU A 446 -26.15 4.28 -13.87
N GLU A 447 -27.39 4.74 -14.01
CA GLU A 447 -27.99 5.76 -13.11
C GLU A 447 -28.02 5.32 -11.64
N VAL A 448 -28.14 4.02 -11.36
CA VAL A 448 -28.11 3.45 -9.99
C VAL A 448 -26.84 3.82 -9.21
N ALA A 449 -25.74 4.19 -9.89
CA ALA A 449 -24.52 4.63 -9.24
C ALA A 449 -24.72 5.89 -8.37
N HIS A 450 -25.61 6.79 -8.75
CA HIS A 450 -25.94 7.99 -7.94
C HIS A 450 -26.71 7.63 -6.67
N ASP A 451 -27.64 6.69 -6.75
CA ASP A 451 -28.40 6.22 -5.61
C ASP A 451 -27.50 5.51 -4.61
N LEU A 452 -26.64 4.63 -5.11
CA LEU A 452 -25.64 3.90 -4.29
C LEU A 452 -24.69 4.86 -3.58
N LEU A 453 -24.21 5.90 -4.25
CA LEU A 453 -23.34 6.90 -3.61
C LEU A 453 -24.09 7.63 -2.49
N SER A 454 -25.32 8.09 -2.76
CA SER A 454 -26.14 8.80 -1.78
C SER A 454 -26.41 7.96 -0.52
N GLU A 455 -26.69 6.67 -0.69
CA GLU A 455 -26.89 5.74 0.42
C GLU A 455 -25.60 5.52 1.24
N LEU A 456 -24.46 5.38 0.56
CA LEU A 456 -23.18 5.21 1.20
C LEU A 456 -22.76 6.44 1.99
N GLU A 457 -23.00 7.65 1.46
CA GLU A 457 -22.72 8.92 2.15
C GLU A 457 -23.52 9.07 3.44
N VAL A 458 -24.80 8.72 3.43
CA VAL A 458 -25.64 8.72 4.64
C VAL A 458 -25.10 7.74 5.70
N SER A 459 -24.60 6.59 5.25
CA SER A 459 -24.08 5.56 6.16
C SER A 459 -22.71 5.93 6.76
N THR A 460 -21.91 6.73 6.06
CA THR A 460 -20.55 7.14 6.47
C THR A 460 -20.52 8.46 7.24
N ALA A 461 -21.57 9.29 7.15
CA ALA A 461 -21.67 10.60 7.81
C ALA A 461 -21.54 10.57 9.35
N LYS A 462 -21.54 9.40 9.98
CA LYS A 462 -21.44 9.19 11.42
C LYS A 462 -20.02 9.04 11.96
N GLY A 463 -18.97 9.01 11.09
CA GLY A 463 -17.59 8.83 11.50
C GLY A 463 -16.61 9.64 10.64
N LEU A 464 -15.65 10.29 11.30
CA LEU A 464 -14.56 11.04 10.65
C LEU A 464 -13.41 10.10 10.24
N ASP A 465 -13.70 8.99 9.54
CA ASP A 465 -12.64 8.11 9.01
C ASP A 465 -12.02 8.75 7.75
N PRO A 466 -10.71 9.09 7.77
CA PRO A 466 -10.02 9.65 6.61
C PRO A 466 -10.15 8.77 5.35
N THR A 467 -10.10 7.45 5.51
CA THR A 467 -10.21 6.49 4.39
C THR A 467 -11.56 6.58 3.71
N GLU A 468 -12.65 6.62 4.48
CA GLU A 468 -14.00 6.75 3.92
C GLU A 468 -14.22 8.14 3.30
N SER A 469 -13.63 9.20 3.85
CA SER A 469 -13.69 10.55 3.27
C SER A 469 -12.99 10.62 1.91
N ILE A 470 -11.80 10.04 1.80
CA ILE A 470 -11.06 9.94 0.53
C ILE A 470 -11.83 9.09 -0.48
N ARG A 471 -12.35 7.92 -0.06
CA ARG A 471 -13.13 7.04 -0.94
C ARG A 471 -14.39 7.71 -1.47
N THR A 472 -15.10 8.45 -0.63
CA THR A 472 -16.30 9.20 -1.04
C THR A 472 -15.95 10.29 -2.06
N ALA A 473 -14.89 11.06 -1.81
CA ALA A 473 -14.44 12.10 -2.76
C ALA A 473 -13.97 11.49 -4.10
N ASP A 474 -13.26 10.36 -4.06
CA ASP A 474 -12.90 9.59 -5.25
C ASP A 474 -14.12 9.23 -6.08
N LYS A 475 -15.13 8.66 -5.47
CA LYS A 475 -16.32 8.19 -6.20
C LYS A 475 -17.20 9.35 -6.71
N ARG A 476 -17.24 10.49 -6.00
CA ARG A 476 -17.87 11.71 -6.52
C ARG A 476 -17.17 12.25 -7.77
N LEU A 477 -15.83 12.26 -7.77
CA LEU A 477 -15.04 12.62 -8.96
C LEU A 477 -15.29 11.63 -10.09
N ALA A 478 -15.20 10.33 -9.82
CA ALA A 478 -15.40 9.28 -10.82
C ALA A 478 -16.79 9.39 -11.47
N LEU A 479 -17.85 9.59 -10.69
CA LEU A 479 -19.20 9.82 -11.22
C LEU A 479 -19.27 11.11 -12.06
N GLY A 480 -18.64 12.19 -11.58
CA GLY A 480 -18.57 13.44 -12.35
C GLY A 480 -17.93 13.25 -13.72
N LEU A 481 -16.84 12.47 -13.80
CA LEU A 481 -16.18 12.12 -15.06
C LEU A 481 -17.08 11.28 -15.98
N ARG A 482 -17.84 10.36 -15.42
CA ARG A 482 -18.71 9.45 -16.21
C ARG A 482 -20.04 10.11 -16.61
N PHE A 483 -20.55 11.07 -15.86
CA PHE A 483 -21.83 11.74 -16.13
C PHE A 483 -21.69 13.21 -16.57
N GLY A 484 -20.48 13.63 -16.93
CA GLY A 484 -20.23 14.88 -17.64
C GLY A 484 -20.07 16.14 -16.80
N ARG A 485 -19.74 16.05 -15.48
CA ARG A 485 -19.48 17.20 -14.62
C ARG A 485 -18.41 16.96 -13.57
N VAL A 486 -17.41 17.84 -13.48
CA VAL A 486 -16.34 17.79 -12.42
C VAL A 486 -16.62 18.83 -11.30
N SER A 487 -17.87 18.92 -10.83
CA SER A 487 -18.27 19.89 -9.83
C SER A 487 -17.68 19.65 -8.43
N SER A 488 -17.20 18.45 -8.14
CA SER A 488 -16.61 18.03 -6.86
C SER A 488 -15.11 18.32 -6.70
N LEU A 489 -14.44 18.91 -7.71
CA LEU A 489 -13.01 19.21 -7.66
C LEU A 489 -12.60 20.09 -6.46
N PRO A 490 -13.34 21.16 -6.07
CA PRO A 490 -12.98 21.95 -4.88
C PRO A 490 -13.04 21.16 -3.57
N GLU A 491 -13.96 20.21 -3.46
CA GLU A 491 -14.04 19.32 -2.31
C GLU A 491 -12.87 18.32 -2.30
N ALA A 492 -12.58 17.72 -3.45
CA ALA A 492 -11.46 16.79 -3.59
C ALA A 492 -10.11 17.44 -3.20
N LYS A 493 -9.91 18.71 -3.53
CA LYS A 493 -8.72 19.48 -3.10
C LYS A 493 -8.60 19.58 -1.57
N ARG A 494 -9.70 19.81 -0.86
CA ARG A 494 -9.69 19.85 0.61
C ARG A 494 -9.45 18.48 1.23
N VAL A 495 -10.11 17.47 0.68
CA VAL A 495 -10.00 16.09 1.20
C VAL A 495 -8.63 15.49 0.92
N ALA A 496 -7.94 15.90 -0.15
CA ALA A 496 -6.59 15.47 -0.47
C ALA A 496 -5.56 15.71 0.67
N GLU A 497 -5.81 16.66 1.56
CA GLU A 497 -4.98 16.91 2.75
C GLU A 497 -5.00 15.73 3.73
N LEU A 498 -6.00 14.85 3.66
CA LEU A 498 -6.13 13.65 4.50
C LEU A 498 -5.35 12.44 3.97
N LEU A 499 -4.84 12.48 2.72
CA LEU A 499 -4.13 11.36 2.10
C LEU A 499 -2.99 10.76 2.95
N PRO A 500 -2.16 11.56 3.66
CA PRO A 500 -1.12 11.00 4.52
C PRO A 500 -1.64 10.12 5.66
N SER A 501 -2.92 10.27 6.03
CA SER A 501 -3.56 9.50 7.10
C SER A 501 -4.23 8.21 6.59
N VAL A 502 -4.24 7.97 5.27
CA VAL A 502 -4.85 6.79 4.66
C VAL A 502 -3.78 5.73 4.43
N SER A 503 -3.92 4.59 5.09
CA SER A 503 -2.97 3.47 4.99
C SER A 503 -3.24 2.53 3.80
N ASP A 504 -4.47 2.50 3.25
CA ASP A 504 -4.82 1.63 2.11
C ASP A 504 -4.29 2.20 0.79
N PRO A 505 -3.27 1.56 0.15
CA PRO A 505 -2.67 2.06 -1.08
C PRO A 505 -3.64 2.03 -2.28
N PHE A 506 -4.60 1.11 -2.29
CA PHE A 506 -5.62 1.08 -3.35
C PHE A 506 -6.52 2.32 -3.30
N VAL A 507 -6.94 2.73 -2.09
CA VAL A 507 -7.73 3.94 -1.92
C VAL A 507 -6.92 5.18 -2.30
N ARG A 508 -5.65 5.25 -1.90
CA ARG A 508 -4.75 6.37 -2.27
C ARG A 508 -4.55 6.47 -3.77
N CYS A 509 -4.20 5.35 -4.44
CA CYS A 509 -3.97 5.33 -5.88
C CYS A 509 -5.26 5.63 -6.67
N SER A 510 -6.41 5.06 -6.28
CA SER A 510 -7.71 5.34 -6.91
C SER A 510 -8.05 6.81 -6.86
N PHE A 511 -7.97 7.43 -5.67
CA PHE A 511 -8.22 8.86 -5.51
C PHE A 511 -7.24 9.73 -6.31
N ARG A 512 -5.92 9.44 -6.26
CA ARG A 512 -4.93 10.20 -7.02
C ARG A 512 -5.16 10.11 -8.52
N SER A 513 -5.63 8.98 -9.03
CA SER A 513 -5.95 8.79 -10.45
C SER A 513 -7.09 9.70 -10.88
N THR A 514 -8.25 9.62 -10.21
CA THR A 514 -9.43 10.44 -10.54
C THR A 514 -9.18 11.93 -10.28
N PHE A 515 -8.45 12.26 -9.22
CA PHE A 515 -8.09 13.64 -8.87
C PHE A 515 -7.12 14.26 -9.88
N SER A 516 -6.09 13.54 -10.31
CA SER A 516 -5.16 14.00 -11.36
C SER A 516 -5.88 14.18 -12.70
N CYS A 517 -6.80 13.25 -13.05
CA CYS A 517 -7.64 13.39 -14.23
C CYS A 517 -8.48 14.67 -14.17
N ALA A 518 -9.19 14.91 -13.07
CA ALA A 518 -10.01 16.11 -12.90
C ALA A 518 -9.19 17.42 -12.93
N LEU A 519 -7.97 17.43 -12.39
CA LEU A 519 -7.04 18.56 -12.47
C LEU A 519 -6.56 18.80 -13.91
N ASN A 520 -6.23 17.74 -14.66
CA ASN A 520 -5.88 17.83 -16.08
C ASN A 520 -7.03 18.43 -16.88
N LEU A 521 -8.26 17.95 -16.68
CA LEU A 521 -9.45 18.49 -17.36
C LEU A 521 -9.69 19.97 -17.05
N ALA A 522 -9.39 20.38 -15.81
CA ALA A 522 -9.46 21.78 -15.39
C ALA A 522 -8.30 22.63 -15.86
N ALA A 523 -7.38 22.10 -16.70
CA ALA A 523 -6.14 22.74 -17.13
C ALA A 523 -5.22 23.19 -15.97
N GLU A 524 -5.27 22.47 -14.82
CA GLU A 524 -4.38 22.66 -13.67
C GLU A 524 -3.18 21.69 -13.75
N TYR A 525 -2.44 21.77 -14.86
CA TYR A 525 -1.45 20.76 -15.25
C TYR A 525 -0.30 20.61 -14.25
N SER A 526 0.19 21.70 -13.63
CA SER A 526 1.26 21.61 -12.64
C SER A 526 0.80 20.83 -11.40
N ALA A 527 -0.42 21.09 -10.91
CA ALA A 527 -0.98 20.35 -9.80
C ALA A 527 -1.29 18.88 -10.18
N ALA A 528 -1.81 18.64 -11.39
CA ALA A 528 -2.03 17.30 -11.92
C ALA A 528 -0.73 16.49 -12.00
N LEU A 529 0.37 17.12 -12.44
CA LEU A 529 1.70 16.50 -12.53
C LEU A 529 2.20 16.05 -11.15
N GLU A 530 2.05 16.89 -10.11
CA GLU A 530 2.47 16.53 -8.74
C GLU A 530 1.62 15.39 -8.17
N VAL A 531 0.30 15.40 -8.40
CA VAL A 531 -0.58 14.30 -7.97
C VAL A 531 -0.24 12.99 -8.70
N ALA A 532 0.03 13.05 -10.00
CA ALA A 532 0.41 11.89 -10.80
C ALA A 532 1.77 11.31 -10.36
N ARG A 533 2.76 12.16 -10.06
CA ARG A 533 4.03 11.72 -9.48
C ARG A 533 3.84 11.04 -8.13
N GLY A 534 2.99 11.61 -7.27
CA GLY A 534 2.64 10.99 -6.01
C GLY A 534 1.95 9.63 -6.18
N MET A 535 1.11 9.47 -7.23
CA MET A 535 0.50 8.18 -7.56
C MET A 535 1.54 7.15 -8.00
N ILE A 536 2.47 7.54 -8.88
CA ILE A 536 3.56 6.67 -9.35
C ILE A 536 4.46 6.26 -8.18
N ALA A 537 4.75 7.20 -7.28
CA ALA A 537 5.52 6.91 -6.07
C ALA A 537 4.79 5.89 -5.19
N ASP A 538 3.50 6.13 -4.86
CA ASP A 538 2.69 5.18 -4.09
C ASP A 538 2.61 3.81 -4.82
N ALA A 539 2.34 3.79 -6.13
CA ALA A 539 2.22 2.56 -6.90
C ALA A 539 3.55 1.77 -6.96
N THR A 540 4.68 2.46 -7.02
CA THR A 540 6.01 1.84 -6.99
C THR A 540 6.36 1.36 -5.60
N GLU A 541 6.07 2.19 -4.60
CA GLU A 541 6.32 1.95 -3.19
C GLU A 541 5.53 0.75 -2.70
N PHE A 542 4.26 0.65 -3.06
CA PHE A 542 3.33 -0.38 -2.61
C PHE A 542 3.09 -1.49 -3.64
N ARG A 543 3.82 -1.47 -4.75
CA ARG A 543 3.73 -2.44 -5.86
C ARG A 543 2.31 -2.69 -6.38
N VAL A 544 1.53 -1.65 -6.43
CA VAL A 544 0.26 -1.66 -7.13
C VAL A 544 0.54 -1.52 -8.63
N GLU A 545 1.05 -2.59 -9.24
CA GLU A 545 1.64 -2.57 -10.59
C GLU A 545 0.67 -2.00 -11.65
N PHE A 546 -0.63 -2.32 -11.56
CA PHE A 546 -1.61 -1.75 -12.48
C PHE A 546 -1.78 -0.23 -12.30
N ALA A 547 -1.70 0.29 -11.07
CA ALA A 547 -1.89 1.72 -10.77
C ALA A 547 -0.77 2.57 -11.37
N ARG A 548 0.42 2.01 -11.57
CA ARG A 548 1.55 2.70 -12.19
C ARG A 548 1.24 3.11 -13.62
N SER A 549 0.56 2.27 -14.42
CA SER A 549 0.18 2.63 -15.79
C SER A 549 -0.74 3.84 -15.85
N TYR A 550 -1.71 3.92 -14.93
CA TYR A 550 -2.61 5.08 -14.83
C TYR A 550 -1.87 6.34 -14.34
N GLY A 551 -0.95 6.19 -13.38
CA GLY A 551 -0.11 7.31 -12.93
C GLY A 551 0.71 7.93 -14.06
N GLU A 552 1.35 7.09 -14.88
CA GLU A 552 2.10 7.53 -16.06
C GLU A 552 1.19 8.15 -17.13
N LEU A 553 -0.01 7.63 -17.34
CA LEU A 553 -0.99 8.22 -18.26
C LEU A 553 -1.42 9.62 -17.81
N MET A 554 -1.70 9.81 -16.53
CA MET A 554 -2.05 11.11 -15.95
C MET A 554 -0.87 12.09 -16.00
N ARG A 555 0.35 11.60 -15.76
CA ARG A 555 1.59 12.37 -15.90
C ARG A 555 1.79 12.86 -17.34
N ALA A 556 1.55 11.99 -18.30
CA ALA A 556 1.65 12.30 -19.71
C ALA A 556 0.66 13.40 -20.13
N ALA A 557 -0.59 13.32 -19.69
CA ALA A 557 -1.61 14.35 -19.97
C ALA A 557 -1.19 15.71 -19.40
N ALA A 558 -0.69 15.74 -18.15
CA ALA A 558 -0.18 16.98 -17.53
C ALA A 558 1.03 17.56 -18.28
N LEU A 559 1.98 16.71 -18.68
CA LEU A 559 3.17 17.13 -19.43
C LEU A 559 2.81 17.67 -20.84
N ALA A 560 1.86 17.03 -21.53
CA ALA A 560 1.35 17.52 -22.81
C ALA A 560 0.66 18.89 -22.65
N GLY A 561 -0.13 19.05 -21.57
CA GLY A 561 -0.71 20.33 -21.18
C GLY A 561 0.33 21.42 -20.96
N LEU A 562 1.47 21.11 -20.32
CA LEU A 562 2.62 21.99 -20.08
C LEU A 562 3.55 22.14 -21.30
N ARG A 563 3.21 21.58 -22.46
CA ARG A 563 4.01 21.55 -23.70
C ARG A 563 5.38 20.84 -23.57
N ARG A 564 5.52 19.97 -22.57
CA ARG A 564 6.71 19.13 -22.35
C ARG A 564 6.54 17.81 -23.12
N PHE A 565 6.47 17.90 -24.45
CA PHE A 565 6.02 16.80 -25.30
C PHE A 565 6.94 15.59 -25.30
N SER A 566 8.27 15.79 -25.29
CA SER A 566 9.21 14.65 -25.22
C SER A 566 8.94 13.79 -23.97
N GLU A 567 8.80 14.44 -22.81
CA GLU A 567 8.54 13.75 -21.56
C GLU A 567 7.13 13.13 -21.52
N ALA A 568 6.15 13.74 -22.20
CA ALA A 568 4.82 13.18 -22.34
C ALA A 568 4.84 11.88 -23.16
N HIS A 569 5.59 11.84 -24.25
CA HIS A 569 5.75 10.63 -25.06
C HIS A 569 6.48 9.52 -24.30
N ASP A 570 7.52 9.84 -23.53
CA ASP A 570 8.21 8.88 -22.67
C ASP A 570 7.26 8.29 -21.61
N ALA A 571 6.43 9.13 -20.99
CA ALA A 571 5.43 8.69 -20.02
C ALA A 571 4.36 7.78 -20.66
N LEU A 572 3.89 8.10 -21.87
CA LEU A 572 2.95 7.26 -22.62
C LEU A 572 3.56 5.92 -23.00
N ALA A 573 4.86 5.89 -23.33
CA ALA A 573 5.57 4.65 -23.64
C ALA A 573 5.68 3.75 -22.40
N GLU A 574 6.03 4.32 -21.24
CA GLU A 574 6.10 3.57 -19.97
C GLU A 574 4.72 3.09 -19.53
N SER A 575 3.69 3.95 -19.61
CA SER A 575 2.30 3.55 -19.32
C SER A 575 1.86 2.36 -20.18
N PHE A 576 2.16 2.39 -21.49
CA PHE A 576 1.83 1.29 -22.39
C PHE A 576 2.54 -0.02 -22.02
N ALA A 577 3.85 0.08 -21.72
CA ALA A 577 4.63 -1.09 -21.33
C ALA A 577 4.09 -1.74 -20.03
N GLN A 578 3.68 -0.93 -19.06
CA GLN A 578 3.05 -1.43 -17.83
C GLN A 578 1.68 -2.05 -18.11
N ALA A 579 0.83 -1.37 -18.91
CA ALA A 579 -0.50 -1.88 -19.26
C ALA A 579 -0.43 -3.23 -19.98
N VAL A 580 0.58 -3.44 -20.83
CA VAL A 580 0.81 -4.74 -21.50
C VAL A 580 1.24 -5.79 -20.47
N ARG A 581 2.14 -5.47 -19.56
CA ARG A 581 2.57 -6.41 -18.49
C ARG A 581 1.41 -6.87 -17.61
N CYS A 582 0.50 -5.95 -17.30
CA CYS A 582 -0.68 -6.22 -16.47
C CYS A 582 -1.88 -6.76 -17.27
N THR A 583 -1.77 -6.96 -18.58
CA THR A 583 -2.91 -7.30 -19.49
C THR A 583 -4.11 -6.36 -19.34
N ASP A 584 -3.85 -5.07 -19.07
CA ASP A 584 -4.87 -4.03 -18.85
C ASP A 584 -5.24 -3.36 -20.18
N SER A 585 -6.33 -3.85 -20.80
CA SER A 585 -6.82 -3.32 -22.08
C SER A 585 -7.36 -1.90 -21.95
N PHE A 586 -7.96 -1.53 -20.83
CA PHE A 586 -8.48 -0.18 -20.58
C PHE A 586 -7.34 0.87 -20.56
N ALA A 587 -6.27 0.57 -19.84
CA ALA A 587 -5.09 1.45 -19.84
C ALA A 587 -4.43 1.55 -21.22
N GLN A 588 -4.35 0.44 -21.99
CA GLN A 588 -3.82 0.47 -23.36
C GLN A 588 -4.65 1.36 -24.28
N GLN A 589 -5.99 1.31 -24.19
CA GLN A 589 -6.92 2.17 -24.91
C GLN A 589 -6.75 3.65 -24.51
N GLY A 590 -6.61 3.93 -23.21
CA GLY A 590 -6.34 5.29 -22.70
C GLY A 590 -5.01 5.85 -23.21
N VAL A 591 -3.97 5.02 -23.30
CA VAL A 591 -2.67 5.42 -23.89
C VAL A 591 -2.81 5.75 -25.37
N TYR A 592 -3.61 4.99 -26.14
CA TYR A 592 -3.90 5.34 -27.54
C TYR A 592 -4.52 6.74 -27.66
N ALA A 593 -5.58 7.01 -26.89
CA ALA A 593 -6.24 8.31 -26.87
C ALA A 593 -5.28 9.44 -26.47
N GLY A 594 -4.45 9.21 -25.44
CA GLY A 594 -3.42 10.13 -24.98
C GLY A 594 -2.36 10.42 -26.04
N ARG A 595 -1.88 9.41 -26.77
CA ARG A 595 -0.92 9.57 -27.88
C ARG A 595 -1.48 10.38 -29.01
N VAL A 596 -2.73 10.12 -29.43
CA VAL A 596 -3.39 10.92 -30.47
C VAL A 596 -3.46 12.39 -30.06
N ARG A 597 -3.93 12.67 -28.83
CA ARG A 597 -4.02 14.07 -28.35
C ARG A 597 -2.67 14.76 -28.22
N ALA A 598 -1.64 14.08 -27.69
CA ALA A 598 -0.30 14.63 -27.58
C ALA A 598 0.28 15.02 -28.96
N LEU A 599 0.15 14.17 -29.97
CA LEU A 599 0.57 14.46 -31.33
C LEU A 599 -0.20 15.62 -31.96
N LEU A 600 -1.51 15.73 -31.69
CA LEU A 600 -2.31 16.87 -32.14
C LEU A 600 -1.88 18.18 -31.47
N HIS A 601 -1.52 18.18 -30.20
CA HIS A 601 -0.97 19.35 -29.49
C HIS A 601 0.38 19.80 -30.05
N GLU A 602 1.17 18.88 -30.63
CA GLU A 602 2.42 19.19 -31.35
C GLU A 602 2.20 19.62 -32.82
N GLY A 603 0.98 19.54 -33.34
CA GLY A 603 0.68 19.76 -34.76
C GLY A 603 1.06 18.61 -35.69
N ARG A 604 1.37 17.41 -35.15
CA ARG A 604 1.77 16.20 -35.88
C ARG A 604 0.54 15.41 -36.33
N VAL A 605 -0.36 16.06 -37.05
CA VAL A 605 -1.67 15.53 -37.43
C VAL A 605 -1.59 14.23 -38.25
N SER A 606 -0.64 14.15 -39.18
CA SER A 606 -0.47 12.97 -40.02
C SER A 606 -0.09 11.73 -39.20
N GLU A 607 0.77 11.89 -38.21
CA GLU A 607 1.18 10.81 -37.33
C GLU A 607 0.05 10.40 -36.38
N ALA A 608 -0.73 11.37 -35.88
CA ALA A 608 -1.92 11.07 -35.08
C ALA A 608 -2.92 10.22 -35.84
N CYS A 609 -3.14 10.54 -37.13
CA CYS A 609 -4.03 9.76 -38.00
C CYS A 609 -3.49 8.38 -38.38
N ALA A 610 -2.18 8.18 -38.39
CA ALA A 610 -1.52 6.92 -38.72
C ALA A 610 -1.55 5.90 -37.58
N LEU A 611 -1.87 6.33 -36.34
CA LEU A 611 -2.00 5.39 -35.22
C LEU A 611 -3.17 4.44 -35.44
N GLU A 612 -2.88 3.16 -35.32
CA GLU A 612 -3.93 2.12 -35.39
C GLU A 612 -4.72 2.09 -34.08
N PRO A 613 -6.07 2.14 -34.15
CA PRO A 613 -6.89 2.04 -32.95
C PRO A 613 -6.81 0.64 -32.35
N PRO A 614 -6.86 0.53 -31.01
CA PRO A 614 -6.93 -0.76 -30.34
C PRO A 614 -8.26 -1.47 -30.59
N ASP A 615 -8.33 -2.76 -30.24
CA ASP A 615 -9.60 -3.50 -30.22
C ASP A 615 -10.54 -2.89 -29.16
N LEU A 616 -11.79 -2.66 -29.55
CA LEU A 616 -12.84 -2.05 -28.73
C LEU A 616 -14.02 -2.98 -28.47
N SER A 617 -13.92 -4.26 -28.83
CA SER A 617 -15.01 -5.23 -28.72
C SER A 617 -15.57 -5.37 -27.29
N GLU A 618 -14.68 -5.35 -26.31
CA GLU A 618 -15.02 -5.44 -24.88
C GLU A 618 -14.76 -4.13 -24.11
N SER A 619 -14.66 -3.01 -24.82
CA SER A 619 -14.36 -1.71 -24.22
C SER A 619 -15.53 -1.13 -23.45
N LEU A 620 -15.24 -0.49 -22.32
CA LEU A 620 -16.24 0.27 -21.55
C LEU A 620 -16.77 1.45 -22.36
N PRO A 621 -18.05 1.88 -22.16
CA PRO A 621 -18.69 2.91 -22.96
C PRO A 621 -17.87 4.21 -23.08
N GLY A 622 -17.43 4.77 -21.94
CA GLY A 622 -16.62 6.00 -21.90
C GLY A 622 -15.31 5.89 -22.65
N MET A 623 -14.56 4.80 -22.45
CA MET A 623 -13.28 4.59 -23.12
C MET A 623 -13.44 4.35 -24.62
N ARG A 624 -14.47 3.59 -25.03
CA ARG A 624 -14.81 3.39 -26.44
C ARG A 624 -15.09 4.73 -27.12
N GLY A 625 -15.91 5.57 -26.49
CA GLY A 625 -16.22 6.91 -26.97
C GLY A 625 -14.96 7.80 -27.07
N GLU A 626 -14.06 7.73 -26.07
CA GLU A 626 -12.82 8.49 -26.05
C GLU A 626 -11.85 8.09 -27.16
N VAL A 627 -11.71 6.80 -27.46
CA VAL A 627 -10.91 6.31 -28.59
C VAL A 627 -11.49 6.78 -29.93
N TRP A 628 -12.81 6.62 -30.14
CA TRP A 628 -13.47 7.08 -31.36
C TRP A 628 -13.31 8.59 -31.57
N THR A 629 -13.55 9.38 -30.55
CA THR A 629 -13.51 10.85 -30.66
C THR A 629 -12.09 11.39 -30.74
N SER A 630 -11.11 10.77 -30.08
CA SER A 630 -9.69 11.13 -30.26
C SER A 630 -9.26 10.92 -31.73
N ARG A 631 -9.61 9.76 -32.31
CA ARG A 631 -9.38 9.49 -33.74
C ARG A 631 -10.17 10.45 -34.61
N GLY A 632 -11.44 10.72 -34.28
CA GLY A 632 -12.30 11.65 -35.01
C GLY A 632 -11.71 13.06 -35.05
N LEU A 633 -11.14 13.54 -33.95
CA LEU A 633 -10.46 14.83 -33.92
C LEU A 633 -9.24 14.87 -34.85
N ALA A 634 -8.43 13.81 -34.89
CA ALA A 634 -7.30 13.72 -35.82
C ALA A 634 -7.77 13.74 -37.27
N LEU A 635 -8.85 12.99 -37.60
CA LEU A 635 -9.47 13.00 -38.93
C LEU A 635 -10.04 14.38 -39.32
N ALA A 636 -10.71 15.07 -38.40
CA ALA A 636 -11.20 16.44 -38.61
C ALA A 636 -10.07 17.41 -38.92
N CYS A 637 -8.94 17.32 -38.17
CA CYS A 637 -7.74 18.13 -38.42
C CYS A 637 -7.12 17.86 -39.82
N MET A 638 -7.19 16.59 -40.29
CA MET A 638 -6.77 16.20 -41.64
C MET A 638 -7.73 16.66 -42.74
N GLY A 639 -8.92 17.15 -42.42
CA GLY A 639 -9.96 17.53 -43.36
C GLY A 639 -10.88 16.37 -43.79
N ARG A 640 -10.78 15.18 -43.14
CA ARG A 640 -11.70 14.04 -43.35
C ARG A 640 -12.95 14.22 -42.48
N VAL A 641 -13.74 15.26 -42.81
CA VAL A 641 -14.79 15.78 -41.95
C VAL A 641 -15.94 14.79 -41.77
N GLU A 642 -16.38 14.12 -42.83
CA GLU A 642 -17.50 13.17 -42.79
C GLU A 642 -17.20 12.02 -41.85
N GLU A 643 -16.04 11.38 -41.98
CA GLU A 643 -15.62 10.27 -41.12
C GLU A 643 -15.45 10.71 -39.65
N ALA A 644 -14.98 11.95 -39.43
CA ALA A 644 -14.84 12.49 -38.09
C ALA A 644 -16.22 12.68 -37.40
N LEU A 645 -17.22 13.16 -38.15
CA LEU A 645 -18.58 13.37 -37.63
C LEU A 645 -19.31 12.05 -37.39
N GLU A 646 -19.08 11.03 -38.21
CA GLU A 646 -19.61 9.67 -37.98
C GLU A 646 -19.11 9.10 -36.64
N LEU A 647 -17.80 9.21 -36.36
CA LEU A 647 -17.23 8.78 -35.05
C LEU A 647 -17.76 9.60 -33.87
N ALA A 648 -18.02 10.90 -34.07
CA ALA A 648 -18.64 11.74 -33.08
C ALA A 648 -20.08 11.29 -32.76
N GLU A 649 -20.91 10.98 -33.76
CA GLU A 649 -22.28 10.50 -33.61
C GLU A 649 -22.30 9.12 -32.92
N MET A 650 -21.43 8.21 -33.32
CA MET A 650 -21.28 6.91 -32.63
C MET A 650 -20.96 7.08 -31.15
N SER A 651 -20.10 8.05 -30.81
CA SER A 651 -19.73 8.31 -29.42
C SER A 651 -20.90 8.88 -28.61
N GLU A 652 -21.65 9.85 -29.14
CA GLU A 652 -22.80 10.47 -28.47
C GLU A 652 -23.91 9.47 -28.13
N THR A 653 -24.05 8.42 -28.94
CA THR A 653 -25.01 7.34 -28.67
C THR A 653 -24.51 6.31 -27.67
N SER A 654 -23.20 6.24 -27.45
CA SER A 654 -22.53 5.22 -26.62
C SER A 654 -22.29 5.64 -25.19
N THR A 655 -22.00 6.92 -24.92
CA THR A 655 -21.52 7.37 -23.61
C THR A 655 -21.92 8.82 -23.28
N ARG A 656 -21.97 9.11 -21.96
CA ARG A 656 -22.15 10.46 -21.41
C ARG A 656 -20.89 11.01 -20.79
N ALA A 657 -19.78 10.24 -20.81
CA ALA A 657 -18.52 10.64 -20.21
C ALA A 657 -18.02 11.99 -20.76
N ILE A 658 -17.32 12.71 -19.89
CA ILE A 658 -16.95 14.11 -20.14
C ILE A 658 -15.94 14.24 -21.29
N GLU A 659 -14.95 13.35 -21.36
CA GLU A 659 -13.89 13.38 -22.35
C GLU A 659 -14.45 13.18 -23.77
N PRO A 660 -15.21 12.10 -24.08
CA PRO A 660 -15.84 11.96 -25.39
C PRO A 660 -16.78 13.11 -25.76
N ARG A 661 -17.58 13.57 -24.80
CA ARG A 661 -18.52 14.67 -25.02
C ARG A 661 -17.81 15.95 -25.44
N MET A 662 -16.72 16.29 -24.77
CA MET A 662 -15.94 17.48 -25.10
C MET A 662 -15.16 17.33 -26.41
N LEU A 663 -14.64 16.13 -26.69
CA LEU A 663 -13.99 15.84 -27.97
C LEU A 663 -14.96 15.96 -29.15
N VAL A 664 -16.25 15.58 -28.98
CA VAL A 664 -17.31 15.84 -29.98
C VAL A 664 -17.44 17.34 -30.27
N CYS A 665 -17.43 18.19 -29.23
CA CYS A 665 -17.45 19.66 -29.42
C CYS A 665 -16.20 20.14 -30.19
N CYS A 666 -15.01 19.58 -29.88
CA CYS A 666 -13.78 19.88 -30.60
C CYS A 666 -13.89 19.48 -32.10
N ILE A 667 -14.37 18.25 -32.37
CA ILE A 667 -14.57 17.75 -33.74
C ILE A 667 -15.49 18.68 -34.52
N ARG A 668 -16.64 19.07 -33.95
CA ARG A 668 -17.62 19.95 -34.60
C ARG A 668 -17.03 21.33 -34.90
N ALA A 669 -16.27 21.90 -33.94
CA ALA A 669 -15.61 23.21 -34.13
C ALA A 669 -14.55 23.13 -35.26
N VAL A 670 -13.69 22.10 -35.24
CA VAL A 670 -12.66 21.90 -36.29
C VAL A 670 -13.30 21.62 -37.64
N ALA A 671 -14.31 20.76 -37.71
CA ALA A 671 -15.05 20.44 -38.92
C ALA A 671 -15.68 21.69 -39.53
N ALA A 672 -16.37 22.50 -38.73
CA ALA A 672 -16.98 23.76 -39.19
C ALA A 672 -15.93 24.76 -39.68
N SER A 673 -14.76 24.82 -39.07
CA SER A 673 -13.64 25.66 -39.54
C SER A 673 -13.10 25.17 -40.87
N LYS A 674 -12.86 23.87 -41.03
CA LYS A 674 -12.30 23.30 -42.27
C LYS A 674 -13.25 23.42 -43.47
N THR A 675 -14.55 23.33 -43.24
CA THR A 675 -15.58 23.49 -44.28
C THR A 675 -16.05 24.94 -44.47
N ARG A 676 -15.60 25.87 -43.64
CA ARG A 676 -16.09 27.26 -43.61
C ARG A 676 -17.60 27.34 -43.38
N ASP A 677 -18.11 26.47 -42.56
CA ASP A 677 -19.55 26.40 -42.22
C ASP A 677 -19.97 27.62 -41.40
N VAL A 678 -21.18 28.12 -41.67
CA VAL A 678 -21.78 29.25 -40.94
C VAL A 678 -22.00 28.91 -39.45
N ARG A 679 -22.01 27.62 -39.11
CA ARG A 679 -22.16 27.10 -37.74
C ARG A 679 -20.88 27.19 -36.91
N LEU A 680 -19.77 27.68 -37.45
CA LEU A 680 -18.51 27.77 -36.71
C LEU A 680 -18.67 28.56 -35.40
N THR A 681 -19.30 29.74 -35.45
CA THR A 681 -19.50 30.58 -34.25
C THR A 681 -20.33 29.85 -33.17
N SER A 682 -21.40 29.14 -33.51
CA SER A 682 -22.17 28.38 -32.54
C SER A 682 -21.39 27.21 -32.00
N ALA A 683 -20.64 26.47 -32.83
CA ALA A 683 -19.81 25.34 -32.39
C ALA A 683 -18.71 25.78 -31.41
N LEU A 684 -18.11 26.95 -31.60
CA LEU A 684 -17.11 27.52 -30.70
C LEU A 684 -17.72 27.96 -29.36
N ARG A 685 -18.91 28.57 -29.40
CA ARG A 685 -19.64 28.93 -28.17
C ARG A 685 -20.02 27.68 -27.36
N ASP A 686 -20.51 26.64 -28.03
CA ASP A 686 -20.88 25.37 -27.39
C ASP A 686 -19.63 24.73 -26.74
N LEU A 687 -18.49 24.68 -27.44
CA LEU A 687 -17.23 24.16 -26.90
C LEU A 687 -16.81 24.89 -25.63
N VAL A 688 -16.82 26.22 -25.64
CA VAL A 688 -16.42 27.04 -24.49
C VAL A 688 -17.44 26.93 -23.35
N SER A 689 -18.76 27.05 -23.65
CA SER A 689 -19.80 26.99 -22.64
C SER A 689 -19.84 25.65 -21.92
N ILE A 690 -19.87 24.55 -22.66
CA ILE A 690 -19.90 23.19 -22.12
C ILE A 690 -18.61 22.91 -21.35
N GLY A 691 -17.46 23.36 -21.85
CA GLY A 691 -16.16 23.20 -21.16
C GLY A 691 -16.16 23.85 -19.78
N PHE A 692 -16.67 25.07 -19.66
CA PHE A 692 -16.78 25.78 -18.38
C PHE A 692 -17.86 25.21 -17.47
N GLU A 693 -19.00 24.82 -18.01
CA GLU A 693 -20.11 24.20 -17.24
C GLU A 693 -19.73 22.83 -16.67
N SER A 694 -18.96 22.05 -17.43
CA SER A 694 -18.50 20.73 -17.02
C SER A 694 -17.22 20.75 -16.17
N GLY A 695 -16.45 21.85 -16.21
CA GLY A 695 -15.13 21.96 -15.60
C GLY A 695 -14.00 21.36 -16.45
N ALA A 696 -14.27 21.02 -17.73
CA ALA A 696 -13.32 20.37 -18.63
C ALA A 696 -12.75 21.37 -19.66
N VAL A 697 -12.16 22.44 -19.18
CA VAL A 697 -11.63 23.53 -20.03
C VAL A 697 -10.39 23.15 -20.82
N ASP A 698 -9.70 22.07 -20.48
CA ASP A 698 -8.58 21.50 -21.25
C ASP A 698 -8.93 21.21 -22.71
N PHE A 699 -10.19 20.87 -22.99
CA PHE A 699 -10.60 20.59 -24.36
C PHE A 699 -10.70 21.85 -25.24
N VAL A 700 -10.82 23.05 -24.64
CA VAL A 700 -10.64 24.31 -25.36
C VAL A 700 -9.16 24.44 -25.78
N VAL A 701 -8.22 24.07 -24.88
CA VAL A 701 -6.77 23.99 -25.18
C VAL A 701 -6.53 22.98 -26.30
N THR A 702 -7.09 21.79 -26.17
CA THR A 702 -6.97 20.72 -27.17
C THR A 702 -7.46 21.19 -28.55
N ALA A 703 -8.59 21.87 -28.63
CA ALA A 703 -9.17 22.35 -29.89
C ALA A 703 -8.27 23.36 -30.61
N TYR A 704 -7.82 24.42 -29.91
CA TYR A 704 -6.98 25.43 -30.57
C TYR A 704 -5.53 24.98 -30.82
N ARG A 705 -4.98 24.06 -30.01
CA ARG A 705 -3.65 23.47 -30.31
C ARG A 705 -3.72 22.53 -31.49
N ALA A 706 -4.79 21.68 -31.57
CA ALA A 706 -4.97 20.77 -32.71
C ALA A 706 -5.32 21.51 -34.02
N SER A 707 -6.00 22.65 -33.95
CA SER A 707 -6.38 23.48 -35.07
C SER A 707 -6.22 24.95 -34.70
N PRO A 708 -5.02 25.53 -34.86
CA PRO A 708 -4.71 26.91 -34.48
C PRO A 708 -5.60 27.98 -35.12
N ASP A 709 -6.16 27.68 -36.30
CA ASP A 709 -7.11 28.55 -37.00
C ASP A 709 -8.35 28.92 -36.17
N LEU A 710 -8.63 28.17 -35.09
CA LEU A 710 -9.76 28.42 -34.19
C LEU A 710 -9.50 29.59 -33.21
N LEU A 711 -8.23 29.95 -32.94
CA LEU A 711 -7.90 31.01 -31.96
C LEU A 711 -8.52 32.35 -32.31
N VAL A 712 -8.32 32.81 -33.55
CA VAL A 712 -8.81 34.12 -33.99
C VAL A 712 -10.34 34.23 -33.91
N PRO A 713 -11.15 33.23 -34.38
CA PRO A 713 -12.59 33.26 -34.20
C PRO A 713 -13.03 33.22 -32.72
N LEU A 714 -12.34 32.44 -31.89
CA LEU A 714 -12.62 32.33 -30.43
C LEU A 714 -12.46 33.69 -29.71
N PHE A 715 -11.44 34.50 -30.13
CA PHE A 715 -11.21 35.82 -29.56
C PHE A 715 -12.07 36.92 -30.14
N ARG A 716 -12.51 36.80 -31.40
CA ARG A 716 -13.40 37.76 -32.03
C ARG A 716 -14.84 37.78 -31.46
N ASP A 717 -15.27 36.68 -30.88
CA ASP A 717 -16.57 36.57 -30.27
C ASP A 717 -16.54 37.06 -28.83
N PRO A 718 -17.23 38.17 -28.46
CA PRO A 718 -17.24 38.67 -27.08
C PRO A 718 -17.73 37.66 -26.03
N GLN A 719 -18.54 36.66 -26.42
CA GLN A 719 -19.06 35.65 -25.52
C GLN A 719 -18.02 34.59 -25.14
N THR A 720 -16.96 34.40 -25.93
CA THR A 720 -15.93 33.41 -25.70
C THR A 720 -14.58 34.04 -25.34
N ALA A 721 -14.30 35.27 -25.74
CA ALA A 721 -12.99 35.91 -25.62
C ALA A 721 -12.39 35.90 -24.21
N GLU A 722 -13.17 36.36 -23.21
CA GLU A 722 -12.73 36.41 -21.82
C GLU A 722 -12.39 35.01 -21.27
N ARG A 723 -13.29 34.04 -21.51
CA ARG A 723 -13.10 32.64 -21.07
C ARG A 723 -11.92 31.98 -21.76
N VAL A 724 -11.72 32.21 -23.03
CA VAL A 724 -10.59 31.68 -23.80
C VAL A 724 -9.28 32.31 -23.32
N GLY A 725 -9.26 33.63 -23.09
CA GLY A 725 -8.10 34.29 -22.47
C GLY A 725 -7.71 33.68 -21.12
N TYR A 726 -8.69 33.37 -20.25
CA TYR A 726 -8.46 32.64 -19.00
C TYR A 726 -7.81 31.27 -19.23
N VAL A 727 -8.32 30.51 -20.19
CA VAL A 727 -7.79 29.17 -20.49
C VAL A 727 -6.36 29.24 -21.05
N ILE A 728 -6.07 30.18 -21.95
CA ILE A 728 -4.73 30.41 -22.53
C ILE A 728 -3.72 30.77 -21.43
N ALA A 729 -4.07 31.68 -20.53
CA ALA A 729 -3.21 32.05 -19.40
C ALA A 729 -2.92 30.82 -18.50
N ARG A 730 -3.91 29.99 -18.26
CA ARG A 730 -3.80 28.78 -17.47
C ARG A 730 -2.94 27.70 -18.11
N ALA A 731 -3.03 27.55 -19.43
CA ALA A 731 -2.21 26.65 -20.23
C ALA A 731 -0.80 27.21 -20.54
N SER A 732 -0.49 28.44 -20.09
CA SER A 732 0.75 29.16 -20.41
C SER A 732 0.99 29.30 -21.92
N ASP A 733 -0.07 29.46 -22.71
CA ASP A 733 -0.04 29.55 -24.19
C ASP A 733 -0.05 30.98 -24.71
N ASN A 734 0.29 31.98 -23.91
CA ASN A 734 0.30 33.39 -24.35
C ASN A 734 1.18 33.64 -25.58
N GLU A 735 2.43 33.15 -25.56
CA GLU A 735 3.34 33.26 -26.69
C GLU A 735 2.80 32.57 -27.96
N PHE A 736 2.15 31.41 -27.77
CA PHE A 736 1.50 30.72 -28.89
C PHE A 736 0.34 31.51 -29.48
N ALA A 737 -0.52 32.10 -28.62
CA ALA A 737 -1.65 32.91 -29.03
C ALA A 737 -1.16 34.20 -29.78
N GLU A 738 -0.12 34.85 -29.28
CA GLU A 738 0.51 36.01 -29.92
C GLU A 738 1.08 35.66 -31.32
N SER A 739 1.71 34.51 -31.46
CA SER A 739 2.20 34.01 -32.74
C SER A 739 1.09 33.79 -33.76
N MET A 740 -0.12 33.56 -33.33
CA MET A 740 -1.34 33.39 -34.12
C MET A 740 -2.10 34.73 -34.36
N GLY A 741 -1.55 35.86 -33.92
CA GLY A 741 -2.11 37.18 -34.10
C GLY A 741 -3.22 37.53 -33.10
N VAL A 742 -3.22 36.89 -31.97
CA VAL A 742 -4.17 37.15 -30.87
C VAL A 742 -3.45 37.87 -29.72
N ASN A 743 -3.85 39.09 -29.38
CA ASN A 743 -3.28 39.85 -28.27
C ASN A 743 -4.04 39.50 -26.99
N THR A 744 -3.46 38.67 -26.15
CA THR A 744 -4.07 38.20 -24.90
C THR A 744 -4.08 39.25 -23.79
N LEU A 745 -3.25 40.31 -23.93
CA LEU A 745 -3.09 41.36 -22.90
C LEU A 745 -4.30 42.29 -22.83
N GLU A 746 -5.13 42.34 -23.85
CA GLU A 746 -6.34 43.18 -23.88
C GLU A 746 -7.61 42.49 -23.32
N ALA A 747 -7.56 41.13 -23.12
CA ALA A 747 -8.77 40.37 -22.89
C ALA A 747 -8.94 39.90 -21.42
N VAL A 748 -7.91 39.85 -20.58
CA VAL A 748 -8.00 39.33 -19.24
C VAL A 748 -7.18 40.16 -18.26
N ASP A 749 -7.85 40.69 -17.22
CA ASP A 749 -7.12 41.10 -16.02
C ASP A 749 -6.73 39.83 -15.23
N PRO A 750 -5.42 39.45 -15.18
CA PRO A 750 -4.97 38.26 -14.45
C PRO A 750 -5.36 38.29 -12.96
N VAL A 751 -5.67 39.47 -12.41
CA VAL A 751 -6.12 39.63 -11.03
C VAL A 751 -7.55 39.12 -10.86
N SER A 752 -8.36 39.08 -11.91
CA SER A 752 -9.71 38.51 -11.87
C SER A 752 -9.71 36.99 -11.66
N THR A 753 -8.60 36.30 -11.96
CA THR A 753 -8.43 34.84 -11.81
C THR A 753 -8.08 34.41 -10.38
N LEU A 754 -7.75 35.36 -9.51
CA LEU A 754 -7.41 35.09 -8.11
C LEU A 754 -8.65 34.75 -7.29
N SER A 755 -8.56 33.70 -6.46
CA SER A 755 -9.56 33.45 -5.42
C SER A 755 -9.63 34.63 -4.45
N ALA A 756 -10.70 34.73 -3.67
CA ALA A 756 -10.85 35.81 -2.67
C ALA A 756 -9.61 35.90 -1.77
N ARG A 757 -9.09 34.77 -1.31
CA ARG A 757 -7.92 34.72 -0.44
C ARG A 757 -6.59 35.07 -1.14
N GLU A 758 -6.41 34.62 -2.37
CA GLU A 758 -5.25 34.98 -3.18
C GLU A 758 -5.28 36.48 -3.57
N ARG A 759 -6.47 37.05 -3.77
CA ARG A 759 -6.64 38.48 -4.03
C ARG A 759 -6.26 39.32 -2.83
N GLU A 760 -6.68 38.95 -1.61
CA GLU A 760 -6.22 39.59 -0.37
C GLU A 760 -4.69 39.57 -0.27
N VAL A 761 -4.08 38.40 -0.51
CA VAL A 761 -2.59 38.27 -0.49
C VAL A 761 -1.96 39.12 -1.60
N TYR A 762 -2.50 39.14 -2.81
CA TYR A 762 -2.04 39.97 -3.91
C TYR A 762 -2.07 41.47 -3.58
N GLU A 763 -3.16 41.95 -3.01
CA GLU A 763 -3.33 43.37 -2.60
C GLU A 763 -2.29 43.77 -1.55
N LEU A 764 -2.04 42.90 -0.56
CA LEU A 764 -1.03 43.14 0.48
C LEU A 764 0.40 43.08 -0.06
N ILE A 765 0.68 42.22 -1.06
CA ILE A 765 1.95 42.23 -1.76
C ILE A 765 2.12 43.56 -2.52
N CYS A 766 1.08 44.07 -3.19
CA CYS A 766 1.12 45.34 -3.93
C CYS A 766 1.28 46.55 -3.01
N GLN A 767 0.93 46.43 -1.73
CA GLN A 767 1.19 47.41 -0.66
C GLN A 767 2.61 47.32 -0.09
N GLY A 768 3.42 46.31 -0.52
CA GLY A 768 4.81 46.15 -0.11
C GLY A 768 5.04 45.31 1.15
N LEU A 769 4.00 44.71 1.74
CA LEU A 769 4.12 43.94 2.98
C LEU A 769 4.95 42.67 2.76
N THR A 770 5.77 42.28 3.76
CA THR A 770 6.51 41.00 3.77
C THR A 770 5.57 39.83 4.06
N ASN A 771 6.02 38.59 3.79
CA ASN A 771 5.21 37.39 4.11
C ASN A 771 4.88 37.26 5.60
N ALA A 772 5.73 37.77 6.50
CA ALA A 772 5.48 37.78 7.94
C ALA A 772 4.37 38.78 8.33
N GLU A 773 4.39 39.97 7.72
CA GLU A 773 3.35 40.99 7.93
C GLU A 773 2.01 40.56 7.34
N ILE A 774 2.00 39.94 6.15
CA ILE A 774 0.79 39.35 5.55
C ILE A 774 0.22 38.24 6.44
N ALA A 775 1.09 37.39 6.98
CA ALA A 775 0.69 36.31 7.88
C ALA A 775 0.02 36.86 9.15
N ALA A 776 0.60 37.91 9.74
CA ALA A 776 0.04 38.59 10.90
C ALA A 776 -1.31 39.26 10.60
N GLN A 777 -1.44 39.93 9.44
CA GLN A 777 -2.65 40.65 9.06
C GLN A 777 -3.80 39.71 8.68
N LEU A 778 -3.49 38.56 8.11
CA LEU A 778 -4.48 37.58 7.66
C LEU A 778 -4.74 36.47 8.69
N PHE A 779 -4.07 36.49 9.83
CA PHE A 779 -4.15 35.48 10.91
C PHE A 779 -3.87 34.05 10.43
N ILE A 780 -2.82 33.87 9.60
CA ILE A 780 -2.39 32.55 9.07
C ILE A 780 -0.89 32.37 9.25
N SER A 781 -0.37 31.13 9.02
CA SER A 781 1.06 30.87 9.14
C SER A 781 1.85 31.50 7.97
N VAL A 782 3.12 31.85 8.20
CA VAL A 782 4.04 32.33 7.14
C VAL A 782 4.20 31.29 6.04
N GLY A 783 4.12 29.98 6.38
CA GLY A 783 4.13 28.87 5.43
C GLY A 783 2.92 28.93 4.50
N THR A 784 1.73 29.16 5.04
CA THR A 784 0.49 29.31 4.26
C THR A 784 0.53 30.53 3.34
N VAL A 785 1.12 31.66 3.82
CA VAL A 785 1.31 32.84 2.96
C VAL A 785 2.24 32.53 1.79
N LYS A 786 3.35 31.78 2.01
CA LYS A 786 4.25 31.38 0.92
C LYS A 786 3.54 30.57 -0.18
N VAL A 787 2.65 29.69 0.22
CA VAL A 787 1.82 28.91 -0.72
C VAL A 787 0.89 29.83 -1.54
N HIS A 788 0.18 30.74 -0.88
CA HIS A 788 -0.66 31.71 -1.58
C HIS A 788 0.14 32.65 -2.50
N VAL A 789 1.30 33.11 -2.07
CA VAL A 789 2.20 33.93 -2.90
C VAL A 789 2.66 33.16 -4.14
N HIS A 790 2.96 31.88 -4.02
CA HIS A 790 3.32 31.03 -5.16
C HIS A 790 2.13 30.92 -6.14
N HIS A 791 0.94 30.63 -5.63
CA HIS A 791 -0.27 30.56 -6.46
C HIS A 791 -0.60 31.91 -7.12
N VAL A 792 -0.40 33.03 -6.43
CA VAL A 792 -0.58 34.36 -7.01
C VAL A 792 0.41 34.59 -8.15
N PHE A 793 1.70 34.24 -7.97
CA PHE A 793 2.71 34.37 -9.01
C PHE A 793 2.39 33.51 -10.23
N ASP A 794 1.99 32.27 -10.02
CA ASP A 794 1.59 31.35 -11.08
C ASP A 794 0.38 31.85 -11.85
N LYS A 795 -0.67 32.31 -11.14
CA LYS A 795 -1.90 32.78 -11.76
C LYS A 795 -1.74 34.15 -12.47
N VAL A 796 -0.91 35.03 -11.92
CA VAL A 796 -0.63 36.36 -12.53
C VAL A 796 0.48 36.26 -13.60
N GLY A 797 1.14 35.10 -13.74
CA GLY A 797 2.20 34.88 -14.74
C GLY A 797 3.51 35.62 -14.43
N ILE A 798 3.79 35.94 -13.15
CA ILE A 798 4.94 36.75 -12.74
C ILE A 798 5.85 35.92 -11.81
N ARG A 799 7.17 35.98 -12.08
CA ARG A 799 8.15 35.13 -11.36
C ARG A 799 8.87 35.82 -10.19
N SER A 800 8.55 37.08 -9.90
CA SER A 800 9.19 37.79 -8.78
C SER A 800 8.24 38.81 -8.13
N ARG A 801 8.39 39.01 -6.83
CA ARG A 801 7.61 39.99 -6.05
C ARG A 801 7.79 41.43 -6.60
N THR A 802 8.99 41.80 -6.96
CA THR A 802 9.29 43.13 -7.52
C THR A 802 8.60 43.34 -8.89
N ALA A 803 8.58 42.30 -9.73
CA ALA A 803 7.88 42.35 -11.00
C ALA A 803 6.36 42.45 -10.82
N LEU A 804 5.79 41.79 -9.77
CA LEU A 804 4.36 41.90 -9.44
C LEU A 804 3.98 43.33 -9.04
N VAL A 805 4.77 43.96 -8.16
CA VAL A 805 4.52 45.35 -7.69
C VAL A 805 4.64 46.35 -8.85
N LEU A 806 5.65 46.20 -9.70
CA LEU A 806 5.85 47.05 -10.89
C LEU A 806 4.70 46.90 -11.90
N ASN A 807 4.24 45.68 -12.15
CA ASN A 807 3.12 45.39 -13.04
C ASN A 807 1.81 45.99 -12.51
N ALA A 808 1.56 45.87 -11.21
CA ALA A 808 0.38 46.48 -10.56
C ALA A 808 0.41 48.03 -10.61
N ALA A 809 1.59 48.63 -10.47
CA ALA A 809 1.75 50.08 -10.59
C ALA A 809 1.52 50.58 -12.06
N SER A 810 2.04 49.86 -13.05
CA SER A 810 1.83 50.18 -14.45
C SER A 810 0.35 50.13 -14.85
N ARG A 811 -0.38 49.12 -14.34
CA ARG A 811 -1.85 49.00 -14.57
C ARG A 811 -2.65 50.12 -13.94
N ARG A 812 -2.30 50.55 -12.73
CA ARG A 812 -2.97 51.72 -12.10
C ARG A 812 -2.76 52.99 -12.94
N ASN A 813 -1.59 53.20 -13.47
CA ASN A 813 -1.29 54.34 -14.33
C ASN A 813 -2.09 54.30 -15.65
N GLN A 814 -2.22 53.13 -16.28
CA GLN A 814 -3.03 52.98 -17.52
C GLN A 814 -4.53 53.23 -17.28
N ALA A 815 -5.08 52.73 -16.16
CA ALA A 815 -6.47 52.97 -15.78
C ALA A 815 -6.73 54.46 -15.53
N THR A 816 -5.76 55.19 -14.96
CA THR A 816 -5.86 56.64 -14.74
C THR A 816 -5.80 57.45 -16.04
N THR A 817 -4.99 57.02 -17.05
CA THR A 817 -4.87 57.67 -18.33
C THR A 817 -6.13 57.46 -19.19
N ALA A 818 -6.73 56.27 -19.15
CA ALA A 818 -7.97 55.99 -19.87
C ALA A 818 -9.16 56.80 -19.31
N ALA A 819 -9.24 56.98 -17.96
CA ALA A 819 -10.25 57.81 -17.35
C ALA A 819 -10.11 59.34 -17.66
N THR A 820 -8.88 59.77 -17.94
CA THR A 820 -8.65 61.19 -18.33
C THR A 820 -8.93 61.45 -19.81
N ASP A 821 -8.87 60.46 -20.71
CA ASP A 821 -9.20 60.56 -22.12
C ASP A 821 -10.73 60.50 -22.38
N GLU A 822 -11.53 59.89 -21.53
CA GLU A 822 -12.98 59.89 -21.62
C GLU A 822 -13.58 61.27 -21.19
N ASP A 823 -12.96 61.96 -20.25
CA ASP A 823 -13.40 63.30 -19.82
C ASP A 823 -13.04 64.44 -20.81
N SER A 824 -12.07 64.18 -21.74
CA SER A 824 -11.65 65.20 -22.74
C SER A 824 -12.49 65.21 -24.00
N ASN A 825 -13.44 64.27 -24.20
CA ASN A 825 -14.26 64.17 -25.41
C ASN A 825 -15.75 64.64 -25.24
N THR A 826 -16.06 65.30 -24.15
CA THR A 826 -17.39 65.93 -23.92
C THR A 826 -17.22 67.44 -23.79
N SER A 827 -16.99 68.10 -24.88
CA SER A 827 -17.23 69.57 -25.01
C SER A 827 -18.33 69.80 -26.04
N PRO A 828 -19.44 70.51 -25.69
CA PRO A 828 -20.52 70.78 -26.62
C PRO A 828 -20.11 71.90 -27.59
N SER A 829 -20.19 71.61 -28.85
CA SER A 829 -20.15 72.70 -29.91
C SER A 829 -21.46 73.47 -29.88
N GLU A 830 -21.43 74.61 -29.29
CA GLU A 830 -22.37 75.66 -29.63
C GLU A 830 -21.84 76.50 -30.81
N GLY A 831 -22.64 76.65 -31.83
CA GLY A 831 -22.45 77.57 -32.91
C GLY A 831 -23.17 77.18 -34.14
#